data_840ca2dd9305d526b02f0a264efd8e84
#
_entry.id   840ca2dd9305d526b02f0a264efd8e84
#
_cell.length_a   1.000
_cell.length_b   1.000
_cell.length_c   1.000
_cell.angle_alpha   90.00
_cell.angle_beta   90.00
_cell.angle_gamma   90.00
#
_symmetry.space_group_name_H-M   'P 1'
#
loop_
_entity.id
_entity.type
_entity.pdbx_description
1 polymer ?
#
loop_
_entity_poly.entity_id
_entity_poly.type
_entity_poly.pdbx_seq_one_letter_code
_entity_poly.pdbx_strand_id
1 'polypeptide(L)'
;MVPLTFSRLKAARCLPIVLAALIFVGCGTQAPDQSTAHMQGAAQADSGFYLQQMQQSANDSKTNWQLLAIRALLKEGKSQQAIELFNQLPQDLNDSQRREQSLLAVEIKLAQKDFTGAQSLLEKLTPSDFEQTQQARYWQAQIDASQGRPSLSLLRALIAQEPLLSEKDKQKNIDATWQALSSMTPEQAQALVINADENVLQGWLDLQRVWFDNRSDPDMMKAGIADWQKRYPQNPGAKMLPTQLVNVQSFKPASTSKIALLLPLNGQAAVFGRTIQQGFEAAKNLGTQPVDTQPTAQPTPVAATTPADPQPQLTDGVASPSQASVSDLTDEQQADQPAPVSAPQATPAQPATASAAANPSAELKIYDTSAQPLDQILAQVQQDGASIVVGPLLKNNVDELVKSNTPLNVLALNQPESVQSRANICYFALSPEDEARDAARHIHEQGKQSPLLLIPRSALGDRVANAFAQEWQNLGGGTVLQQKFGSTAELRMGVNGGSGIALTGSPVAASTPSQPGVTIGNLTIPAPPTDAQISGNGGRVDAVYILATPNEIAFIKPMIAMRNGSQSGATLYASSRSAQGNAGPDFRLEMDGLQYSEIPMLAGANPSLMQQALGAVHNDYSLARMYAMGVDAWSLANHFSQMRQVQGFEINGNTGALTASQDCVINSKLSWLQYQQGQIVPAS
;
A
#
# COMPACT_ATOMS: atom_id res chain seq x y z
N MET A 1 -61.45 -23.97 -44.59
CA MET A 1 -61.43 -25.41 -44.91
C MET A 1 -60.24 -26.00 -44.15
N VAL A 2 -60.58 -26.73 -43.12
CA VAL A 2 -59.77 -27.67 -42.35
C VAL A 2 -59.72 -28.97 -43.20
N PRO A 3 -58.86 -29.92 -43.04
CA PRO A 3 -58.45 -30.55 -41.78
C PRO A 3 -56.94 -30.88 -41.68
N LEU A 4 -56.36 -30.94 -40.50
CA LEU A 4 -56.31 -32.00 -39.49
C LEU A 4 -55.74 -33.35 -39.98
N THR A 5 -54.67 -33.80 -39.37
CA THR A 5 -54.58 -35.06 -38.62
C THR A 5 -53.12 -35.30 -38.20
N PHE A 6 -52.86 -35.38 -36.95
CA PHE A 6 -52.76 -36.52 -36.03
C PHE A 6 -51.89 -37.67 -36.63
N SER A 7 -50.84 -38.20 -36.04
CA SER A 7 -50.90 -38.94 -34.79
C SER A 7 -49.55 -39.58 -34.45
N ARG A 8 -49.23 -39.61 -33.16
CA ARG A 8 -48.96 -40.78 -32.30
C ARG A 8 -47.62 -41.50 -32.48
N LEU A 9 -46.76 -41.33 -31.50
CA LEU A 9 -46.61 -42.22 -30.32
C LEU A 9 -46.60 -43.72 -30.57
N LYS A 10 -45.51 -44.34 -30.21
CA LYS A 10 -45.38 -45.64 -29.55
C LYS A 10 -43.98 -46.17 -29.83
N ALA A 11 -43.26 -46.85 -29.01
CA ALA A 11 -43.48 -47.45 -27.72
C ALA A 11 -42.15 -48.02 -27.27
N ALA A 12 -41.98 -48.01 -26.00
CA ALA A 12 -40.93 -48.77 -25.31
C ALA A 12 -41.03 -50.24 -25.66
N ARG A 13 -39.90 -50.87 -25.90
CA ARG A 13 -39.79 -52.32 -25.77
C ARG A 13 -38.61 -52.66 -24.88
N CYS A 14 -38.96 -53.10 -23.70
CA CYS A 14 -38.12 -53.86 -22.82
C CYS A 14 -37.60 -55.11 -23.52
N LEU A 15 -36.34 -55.38 -23.43
CA LEU A 15 -35.77 -56.67 -23.75
C LEU A 15 -35.32 -57.37 -22.47
N PRO A 16 -35.51 -58.65 -22.38
CA PRO A 16 -35.28 -59.37 -21.13
C PRO A 16 -33.79 -59.65 -20.92
N ILE A 17 -33.44 -59.60 -19.69
CA ILE A 17 -32.18 -60.04 -19.12
C ILE A 17 -32.08 -61.54 -19.28
N VAL A 18 -31.11 -61.99 -20.08
CA VAL A 18 -30.67 -63.37 -20.00
C VAL A 18 -29.48 -63.42 -19.06
N LEU A 19 -29.76 -63.98 -17.90
CA LEU A 19 -28.76 -64.32 -16.91
C LEU A 19 -28.03 -65.57 -17.42
N ALA A 20 -26.82 -65.37 -17.96
CA ALA A 20 -25.89 -66.48 -18.18
C ALA A 20 -24.84 -66.39 -17.07
N ALA A 21 -25.05 -67.12 -16.02
CA ALA A 21 -24.04 -67.40 -15.02
C ALA A 21 -23.02 -68.33 -15.61
N LEU A 22 -21.92 -67.80 -16.10
CA LEU A 22 -20.72 -68.56 -16.38
C LEU A 22 -19.78 -68.38 -15.18
N ILE A 23 -19.71 -69.42 -14.41
CA ILE A 23 -18.70 -69.62 -13.39
C ILE A 23 -17.38 -69.83 -14.11
N PHE A 24 -16.59 -68.75 -14.25
CA PHE A 24 -15.16 -68.87 -14.53
C PHE A 24 -14.41 -68.84 -13.21
N VAL A 25 -14.04 -70.02 -12.75
CA VAL A 25 -12.89 -70.18 -11.88
C VAL A 25 -11.68 -69.87 -12.76
N GLY A 26 -11.17 -68.69 -12.69
CA GLY A 26 -9.98 -68.27 -13.39
C GLY A 26 -9.33 -67.13 -12.68
N CYS A 27 -8.10 -67.35 -12.25
CA CYS A 27 -7.05 -66.44 -11.84
C CYS A 27 -7.47 -64.97 -11.62
N GLY A 28 -7.36 -64.52 -10.38
CA GLY A 28 -7.66 -63.12 -10.01
C GLY A 28 -6.93 -62.13 -10.89
N THR A 29 -7.65 -61.59 -11.84
CA THR A 29 -7.30 -60.27 -12.35
C THR A 29 -7.69 -59.27 -11.24
N GLN A 30 -6.70 -58.81 -10.50
CA GLN A 30 -6.88 -57.66 -9.65
C GLN A 30 -7.52 -56.57 -10.53
N ALA A 31 -8.59 -55.99 -10.04
CA ALA A 31 -9.15 -54.78 -10.63
C ALA A 31 -8.01 -53.75 -10.83
N PRO A 32 -7.96 -53.08 -11.98
CA PRO A 32 -6.88 -52.11 -12.21
C PRO A 32 -6.82 -51.12 -11.03
N ASP A 33 -5.62 -50.92 -10.53
CA ASP A 33 -5.38 -50.03 -9.41
C ASP A 33 -5.72 -48.59 -9.78
N GLN A 34 -6.87 -48.11 -9.34
CA GLN A 34 -7.36 -46.77 -9.61
C GLN A 34 -6.54 -45.68 -8.92
N SER A 35 -5.73 -46.03 -7.89
CA SER A 35 -4.90 -45.06 -7.20
C SER A 35 -3.86 -44.41 -8.11
N THR A 36 -3.36 -45.16 -9.10
CA THR A 36 -2.38 -44.66 -10.07
C THR A 36 -2.92 -43.47 -10.90
N ALA A 37 -4.17 -43.53 -11.33
CA ALA A 37 -4.79 -42.44 -12.08
C ALA A 37 -4.90 -41.17 -11.23
N HIS A 38 -5.22 -41.29 -9.95
CA HIS A 38 -5.25 -40.17 -9.02
C HIS A 38 -3.85 -39.64 -8.70
N MET A 39 -2.87 -40.53 -8.54
CA MET A 39 -1.47 -40.13 -8.31
C MET A 39 -0.90 -39.35 -9.50
N GLN A 40 -1.28 -39.69 -10.71
CA GLN A 40 -0.88 -39.02 -11.95
C GLN A 40 -1.69 -37.76 -12.25
N GLY A 41 -2.66 -37.42 -11.41
CA GLY A 41 -3.50 -36.23 -11.59
C GLY A 41 -4.63 -36.36 -12.61
N ALA A 42 -4.84 -37.56 -13.18
CA ALA A 42 -5.92 -37.81 -14.13
C ALA A 42 -7.33 -37.80 -13.50
N ALA A 43 -7.39 -37.99 -12.17
CA ALA A 43 -8.61 -37.90 -11.40
C ALA A 43 -8.32 -37.18 -10.08
N GLN A 44 -9.32 -36.48 -9.55
CA GLN A 44 -9.25 -35.78 -8.28
C GLN A 44 -10.48 -36.06 -7.42
N ALA A 45 -10.29 -36.11 -6.13
CA ALA A 45 -11.35 -36.30 -5.16
C ALA A 45 -11.02 -35.55 -3.86
N ASP A 46 -11.96 -35.53 -2.94
CA ASP A 46 -11.75 -34.95 -1.60
C ASP A 46 -11.04 -35.92 -0.65
N SER A 47 -10.62 -35.41 0.50
CA SER A 47 -9.93 -36.19 1.53
C SER A 47 -10.78 -37.35 2.07
N GLY A 48 -12.09 -37.16 2.18
CA GLY A 48 -13.01 -38.19 2.63
C GLY A 48 -12.99 -39.43 1.72
N PHE A 49 -13.04 -39.21 0.42
CA PHE A 49 -12.93 -40.28 -0.56
C PHE A 49 -11.59 -41.03 -0.46
N TYR A 50 -10.49 -40.31 -0.38
CA TYR A 50 -9.17 -40.91 -0.28
C TYR A 50 -8.95 -41.69 1.03
N LEU A 51 -9.46 -41.19 2.14
CA LEU A 51 -9.40 -41.89 3.42
C LEU A 51 -10.22 -43.18 3.38
N GLN A 52 -11.38 -43.16 2.76
CA GLN A 52 -12.22 -44.36 2.58
C GLN A 52 -11.51 -45.39 1.70
N GLN A 53 -10.95 -44.98 0.58
CA GLN A 53 -10.20 -45.88 -0.31
C GLN A 53 -8.97 -46.48 0.40
N MET A 54 -8.29 -45.68 1.22
CA MET A 54 -7.17 -46.13 2.03
C MET A 54 -7.58 -47.27 2.98
N GLN A 55 -8.71 -47.16 3.63
CA GLN A 55 -9.22 -48.19 4.56
C GLN A 55 -9.62 -49.46 3.87
N GLN A 56 -10.07 -49.36 2.62
CA GLN A 56 -10.52 -50.50 1.81
C GLN A 56 -9.40 -51.18 1.02
N SER A 57 -8.22 -50.63 1.02
CA SER A 57 -7.09 -51.07 0.22
C SER A 57 -5.96 -51.65 1.08
N ALA A 58 -5.06 -52.40 0.42
CA ALA A 58 -3.91 -53.01 1.07
C ALA A 58 -2.63 -52.79 0.23
N ASN A 59 -1.48 -52.99 0.84
CA ASN A 59 -0.16 -52.90 0.22
C ASN A 59 0.12 -51.53 -0.44
N ASP A 60 0.72 -51.50 -1.61
CA ASP A 60 1.10 -50.27 -2.31
C ASP A 60 -0.09 -49.38 -2.64
N SER A 61 -1.24 -49.97 -2.94
CA SER A 61 -2.48 -49.24 -3.20
C SER A 61 -2.93 -48.44 -1.99
N LYS A 62 -2.86 -49.03 -0.80
CA LYS A 62 -3.17 -48.34 0.46
C LYS A 62 -2.25 -47.13 0.68
N THR A 63 -0.98 -47.30 0.43
CA THR A 63 0.01 -46.23 0.56
C THR A 63 -0.25 -45.11 -0.44
N ASN A 64 -0.59 -45.44 -1.67
CA ASN A 64 -0.96 -44.43 -2.67
C ASN A 64 -2.18 -43.62 -2.23
N TRP A 65 -3.21 -44.26 -1.73
CA TRP A 65 -4.39 -43.56 -1.21
C TRP A 65 -4.07 -42.70 0.03
N GLN A 66 -3.16 -43.18 0.86
CA GLN A 66 -2.68 -42.41 2.01
C GLN A 66 -1.97 -41.12 1.60
N LEU A 67 -1.08 -41.20 0.61
CA LEU A 67 -0.38 -40.03 0.07
C LEU A 67 -1.37 -39.04 -0.56
N LEU A 68 -2.36 -39.53 -1.30
CA LEU A 68 -3.42 -38.72 -1.89
C LEU A 68 -4.31 -38.05 -0.83
N ALA A 69 -4.62 -38.77 0.25
CA ALA A 69 -5.36 -38.21 1.39
C ALA A 69 -4.60 -37.08 2.06
N ILE A 70 -3.30 -37.23 2.27
CA ILE A 70 -2.45 -36.18 2.84
C ILE A 70 -2.49 -34.92 1.96
N ARG A 71 -2.33 -35.08 0.65
CA ARG A 71 -2.39 -33.96 -0.30
C ARG A 71 -3.74 -33.26 -0.26
N ALA A 72 -4.83 -34.00 -0.27
CA ALA A 72 -6.18 -33.46 -0.21
C ALA A 72 -6.44 -32.72 1.12
N LEU A 73 -5.99 -33.27 2.25
CA LEU A 73 -6.11 -32.62 3.56
C LEU A 73 -5.36 -31.30 3.61
N LEU A 74 -4.16 -31.23 3.04
CA LEU A 74 -3.40 -29.97 2.94
C LEU A 74 -4.15 -28.93 2.09
N LYS A 75 -4.69 -29.34 0.95
CA LYS A 75 -5.48 -28.47 0.07
C LYS A 75 -6.74 -27.95 0.75
N GLU A 76 -7.35 -28.75 1.61
CA GLU A 76 -8.55 -28.36 2.39
C GLU A 76 -8.23 -27.55 3.65
N GLY A 77 -6.95 -27.29 3.92
CA GLY A 77 -6.52 -26.55 5.12
C GLY A 77 -6.50 -27.38 6.40
N LYS A 78 -6.65 -28.69 6.32
CA LYS A 78 -6.65 -29.63 7.46
C LYS A 78 -5.22 -30.11 7.75
N SER A 79 -4.33 -29.18 8.02
CA SER A 79 -2.89 -29.43 8.13
C SER A 79 -2.52 -30.41 9.24
N GLN A 80 -3.19 -30.35 10.38
CA GLN A 80 -2.89 -31.21 11.51
C GLN A 80 -3.18 -32.68 11.17
N GLN A 81 -4.33 -32.95 10.57
CA GLN A 81 -4.68 -34.31 10.11
C GLN A 81 -3.73 -34.82 9.04
N ALA A 82 -3.30 -33.94 8.13
CA ALA A 82 -2.33 -34.26 7.11
C ALA A 82 -0.98 -34.69 7.73
N ILE A 83 -0.50 -33.96 8.74
CA ILE A 83 0.75 -34.25 9.44
C ILE A 83 0.67 -35.59 10.15
N GLU A 84 -0.42 -35.87 10.86
CA GLU A 84 -0.63 -37.14 11.56
C GLU A 84 -0.59 -38.31 10.58
N LEU A 85 -1.27 -38.18 9.47
CA LEU A 85 -1.33 -39.20 8.44
C LEU A 85 0.03 -39.38 7.73
N PHE A 86 0.76 -38.29 7.53
CA PHE A 86 2.11 -38.30 6.97
C PHE A 86 3.10 -39.06 7.88
N ASN A 87 3.01 -38.87 9.19
CA ASN A 87 3.86 -39.54 10.15
C ASN A 87 3.57 -41.05 10.25
N GLN A 88 2.43 -41.50 9.75
CA GLN A 88 2.04 -42.91 9.72
C GLN A 88 2.44 -43.61 8.41
N LEU A 89 3.09 -42.91 7.48
CA LEU A 89 3.56 -43.53 6.24
C LEU A 89 4.52 -44.69 6.52
N PRO A 90 4.41 -45.81 5.79
CA PRO A 90 5.36 -46.91 5.95
C PRO A 90 6.76 -46.48 5.51
N GLN A 91 7.80 -47.12 6.08
CA GLN A 91 9.18 -46.84 5.73
C GLN A 91 9.58 -47.44 4.38
N ASP A 92 8.92 -48.47 3.96
CA ASP A 92 9.18 -49.16 2.71
C ASP A 92 8.30 -48.58 1.61
N LEU A 93 8.80 -47.54 0.95
CA LEU A 93 8.15 -46.85 -0.13
C LEU A 93 8.88 -47.16 -1.46
N ASN A 94 8.11 -47.34 -2.55
CA ASN A 94 8.70 -47.37 -3.88
C ASN A 94 9.15 -45.97 -4.32
N ASP A 95 9.87 -45.88 -5.44
CA ASP A 95 10.46 -44.60 -5.89
C ASP A 95 9.39 -43.52 -6.17
N SER A 96 8.25 -43.91 -6.78
CA SER A 96 7.13 -43.00 -7.04
C SER A 96 6.56 -42.46 -5.72
N GLN A 97 6.36 -43.30 -4.74
CA GLN A 97 5.85 -42.94 -3.43
C GLN A 97 6.83 -42.05 -2.66
N ARG A 98 8.12 -42.30 -2.76
CA ARG A 98 9.16 -41.45 -2.14
C ARG A 98 9.21 -40.07 -2.72
N ARG A 99 9.06 -39.93 -4.04
CA ARG A 99 8.96 -38.63 -4.70
C ARG A 99 7.78 -37.84 -4.17
N GLU A 100 6.61 -38.46 -4.09
CA GLU A 100 5.42 -37.82 -3.54
C GLU A 100 5.60 -37.45 -2.07
N GLN A 101 6.17 -38.35 -1.27
CA GLN A 101 6.49 -38.07 0.15
C GLN A 101 7.41 -36.85 0.30
N SER A 102 8.43 -36.76 -0.52
CA SER A 102 9.39 -35.64 -0.47
C SER A 102 8.69 -34.32 -0.76
N LEU A 103 7.79 -34.30 -1.74
CA LEU A 103 7.04 -33.12 -2.11
C LEU A 103 6.02 -32.72 -1.03
N LEU A 104 5.31 -33.71 -0.47
CA LEU A 104 4.39 -33.50 0.64
C LEU A 104 5.09 -32.97 1.90
N ALA A 105 6.31 -33.41 2.16
CA ALA A 105 7.10 -32.89 3.29
C ALA A 105 7.33 -31.38 3.15
N VAL A 106 7.64 -30.91 1.95
CA VAL A 106 7.78 -29.48 1.66
C VAL A 106 6.44 -28.74 1.84
N GLU A 107 5.37 -29.30 1.29
CA GLU A 107 4.03 -28.70 1.37
C GLU A 107 3.54 -28.59 2.81
N ILE A 108 3.85 -29.56 3.66
CA ILE A 108 3.58 -29.52 5.10
C ILE A 108 4.33 -28.35 5.77
N LYS A 109 5.62 -28.20 5.46
CA LYS A 109 6.40 -27.07 5.99
C LYS A 109 5.80 -25.73 5.59
N LEU A 110 5.36 -25.59 4.36
CA LEU A 110 4.67 -24.38 3.88
C LEU A 110 3.35 -24.15 4.61
N ALA A 111 2.57 -25.21 4.85
CA ALA A 111 1.32 -25.11 5.61
C ALA A 111 1.54 -24.68 7.06
N GLN A 112 2.67 -25.07 7.66
CA GLN A 112 3.12 -24.64 8.98
C GLN A 112 3.77 -23.25 8.98
N LYS A 113 3.89 -22.61 7.82
CA LYS A 113 4.62 -21.36 7.62
C LYS A 113 6.10 -21.44 8.01
N ASP A 114 6.68 -22.62 7.99
CA ASP A 114 8.10 -22.86 8.14
C ASP A 114 8.80 -22.75 6.78
N PHE A 115 8.98 -21.53 6.31
CA PHE A 115 9.53 -21.25 4.99
C PHE A 115 11.01 -21.63 4.88
N THR A 116 11.75 -21.47 5.95
CA THR A 116 13.15 -21.88 6.01
C THR A 116 13.29 -23.40 5.92
N GLY A 117 12.46 -24.12 6.65
CA GLY A 117 12.39 -25.59 6.56
C GLY A 117 11.98 -26.07 5.18
N ALA A 118 11.01 -25.42 4.57
CA ALA A 118 10.59 -25.72 3.19
C ALA A 118 11.72 -25.50 2.19
N GLN A 119 12.44 -24.39 2.27
CA GLN A 119 13.60 -24.12 1.42
C GLN A 119 14.72 -25.16 1.58
N SER A 120 15.03 -25.54 2.80
CA SER A 120 16.05 -26.56 3.09
C SER A 120 15.71 -27.91 2.46
N LEU A 121 14.42 -28.29 2.46
CA LEU A 121 13.96 -29.50 1.80
C LEU A 121 13.99 -29.37 0.27
N LEU A 122 13.59 -28.23 -0.27
CA LEU A 122 13.58 -27.97 -1.72
C LEU A 122 14.98 -28.01 -2.32
N GLU A 123 16.00 -27.55 -1.61
CA GLU A 123 17.41 -27.59 -2.05
C GLU A 123 17.93 -29.03 -2.27
N LYS A 124 17.34 -29.99 -1.60
CA LYS A 124 17.70 -31.42 -1.72
C LYS A 124 16.96 -32.13 -2.87
N LEU A 125 16.01 -31.46 -3.52
CA LEU A 125 15.19 -32.01 -4.57
C LEU A 125 15.66 -31.50 -5.93
N THR A 126 15.52 -32.37 -6.94
CA THR A 126 15.82 -32.04 -8.34
C THR A 126 14.54 -32.09 -9.13
N PRO A 127 14.11 -31.01 -9.81
CA PRO A 127 12.84 -30.97 -10.53
C PRO A 127 12.69 -32.06 -11.58
N SER A 128 13.77 -32.45 -12.26
CA SER A 128 13.77 -33.49 -13.29
C SER A 128 13.43 -34.88 -12.79
N ASP A 129 13.52 -35.11 -11.48
CA ASP A 129 13.16 -36.40 -10.86
C ASP A 129 11.64 -36.59 -10.72
N PHE A 130 10.87 -35.52 -10.88
CA PHE A 130 9.42 -35.52 -10.73
C PHE A 130 8.69 -35.69 -12.07
N GLU A 131 7.50 -36.27 -12.01
CA GLU A 131 6.58 -36.26 -13.14
C GLU A 131 6.03 -34.86 -13.39
N GLN A 132 5.51 -34.60 -14.57
CA GLN A 132 5.08 -33.25 -15.00
C GLN A 132 4.12 -32.59 -14.03
N THR A 133 3.13 -33.30 -13.50
CA THR A 133 2.18 -32.76 -12.52
C THR A 133 2.84 -32.43 -11.18
N GLN A 134 3.83 -33.23 -10.78
CA GLN A 134 4.61 -32.98 -9.57
C GLN A 134 5.59 -31.82 -9.76
N GLN A 135 6.14 -31.65 -10.97
CA GLN A 135 7.00 -30.51 -11.28
C GLN A 135 6.27 -29.20 -11.10
N ALA A 136 5.02 -29.08 -11.52
CA ALA A 136 4.21 -27.88 -11.30
C ALA A 136 4.05 -27.57 -9.80
N ARG A 137 3.84 -28.58 -8.98
CA ARG A 137 3.77 -28.47 -7.52
C ARG A 137 5.12 -28.11 -6.90
N TYR A 138 6.21 -28.67 -7.40
CA TYR A 138 7.56 -28.32 -6.98
C TYR A 138 7.85 -26.83 -7.18
N TRP A 139 7.56 -26.30 -8.36
CA TRP A 139 7.75 -24.88 -8.64
C TRP A 139 6.79 -24.00 -7.86
N GLN A 140 5.56 -24.45 -7.63
CA GLN A 140 4.63 -23.74 -6.75
C GLN A 140 5.16 -23.66 -5.32
N ALA A 141 5.78 -24.73 -4.82
CA ALA A 141 6.42 -24.73 -3.51
C ALA A 141 7.60 -23.75 -3.44
N GLN A 142 8.41 -23.65 -4.49
CA GLN A 142 9.47 -22.65 -4.60
C GLN A 142 8.91 -21.22 -4.58
N ILE A 143 7.81 -20.99 -5.28
CA ILE A 143 7.13 -19.70 -5.32
C ILE A 143 6.59 -19.33 -3.93
N ASP A 144 5.91 -20.27 -3.28
CA ASP A 144 5.33 -20.05 -1.95
C ASP A 144 6.41 -19.82 -0.88
N ALA A 145 7.53 -20.54 -0.96
CA ALA A 145 8.65 -20.39 -0.05
C ALA A 145 9.33 -19.02 -0.17
N SER A 146 9.21 -18.34 -1.30
CA SER A 146 9.74 -17.00 -1.52
C SER A 146 8.96 -15.92 -0.77
N GLN A 147 7.76 -16.20 -0.29
CA GLN A 147 6.88 -15.27 0.40
C GLN A 147 6.59 -13.98 -0.39
N GLY A 148 6.56 -14.07 -1.71
CA GLY A 148 6.35 -12.93 -2.60
C GLY A 148 7.51 -11.95 -2.69
N ARG A 149 8.65 -12.26 -2.11
CA ARG A 149 9.84 -11.41 -2.20
C ARG A 149 10.45 -11.51 -3.60
N PRO A 150 10.58 -10.39 -4.31
CA PRO A 150 11.19 -10.41 -5.64
C PRO A 150 12.62 -10.94 -5.59
N SER A 151 12.92 -11.94 -6.39
CA SER A 151 14.25 -12.51 -6.51
C SER A 151 14.43 -13.24 -7.84
N LEU A 152 15.66 -13.50 -8.21
CA LEU A 152 15.97 -14.30 -9.39
C LEU A 152 15.40 -15.72 -9.27
N SER A 153 15.47 -16.31 -8.08
CA SER A 153 14.91 -17.64 -7.81
C SER A 153 13.41 -17.69 -8.00
N LEU A 154 12.69 -16.66 -7.55
CA LEU A 154 11.24 -16.55 -7.74
C LEU A 154 10.89 -16.43 -9.22
N LEU A 155 11.59 -15.58 -9.96
CA LEU A 155 11.35 -15.41 -11.40
C LEU A 155 11.60 -16.71 -12.16
N ARG A 156 12.70 -17.41 -11.86
CA ARG A 156 12.99 -18.71 -12.48
C ARG A 156 11.94 -19.76 -12.17
N ALA A 157 11.45 -19.80 -10.94
CA ALA A 157 10.39 -20.73 -10.54
C ALA A 157 9.08 -20.45 -11.28
N LEU A 158 8.68 -19.19 -11.39
CA LEU A 158 7.49 -18.77 -12.13
C LEU A 158 7.60 -19.11 -13.62
N ILE A 159 8.74 -18.84 -14.22
CA ILE A 159 9.00 -19.14 -15.64
C ILE A 159 8.99 -20.65 -15.89
N ALA A 160 9.59 -21.43 -15.00
CA ALA A 160 9.61 -22.89 -15.11
C ALA A 160 8.22 -23.51 -14.92
N GLN A 161 7.39 -22.94 -14.09
CA GLN A 161 6.03 -23.43 -13.84
C GLN A 161 5.08 -23.17 -15.01
N GLU A 162 5.21 -22.04 -15.69
CA GLU A 162 4.22 -21.57 -16.68
C GLU A 162 3.89 -22.64 -17.74
N PRO A 163 4.86 -23.30 -18.41
CA PRO A 163 4.56 -24.31 -19.43
C PRO A 163 3.82 -25.54 -18.89
N LEU A 164 3.88 -25.79 -17.60
CA LEU A 164 3.28 -26.94 -16.94
C LEU A 164 1.82 -26.70 -16.52
N LEU A 165 1.33 -25.47 -16.63
CA LEU A 165 0.01 -25.06 -16.18
C LEU A 165 -1.04 -25.23 -17.27
N SER A 166 -2.30 -25.44 -16.84
CA SER A 166 -3.45 -25.35 -17.73
C SER A 166 -3.69 -23.89 -18.16
N GLU A 167 -4.35 -23.70 -19.30
CA GLU A 167 -4.60 -22.36 -19.85
C GLU A 167 -5.27 -21.40 -18.84
N LYS A 168 -6.19 -21.91 -18.03
CA LYS A 168 -6.89 -21.10 -17.02
C LYS A 168 -5.98 -20.60 -15.89
N ASP A 169 -4.89 -21.32 -15.61
CA ASP A 169 -3.96 -20.99 -14.52
C ASP A 169 -2.78 -20.13 -15.00
N LYS A 170 -2.57 -20.04 -16.31
CA LYS A 170 -1.46 -19.29 -16.91
C LYS A 170 -1.52 -17.79 -16.62
N GLN A 171 -2.71 -17.20 -16.68
CA GLN A 171 -2.87 -15.77 -16.42
C GLN A 171 -2.41 -15.41 -14.99
N LYS A 172 -2.76 -16.24 -14.02
CA LYS A 172 -2.32 -16.05 -12.63
C LYS A 172 -0.80 -16.10 -12.49
N ASN A 173 -0.16 -17.04 -13.16
CA ASN A 173 1.30 -17.16 -13.18
C ASN A 173 1.95 -15.92 -13.84
N ILE A 174 1.44 -15.50 -14.98
CA ILE A 174 1.92 -14.33 -15.72
C ILE A 174 1.77 -13.06 -14.88
N ASP A 175 0.65 -12.89 -14.21
CA ASP A 175 0.41 -11.75 -13.32
C ASP A 175 1.36 -11.77 -12.11
N ALA A 176 1.62 -12.95 -11.54
CA ALA A 176 2.59 -13.11 -10.45
C ALA A 176 4.02 -12.81 -10.91
N THR A 177 4.39 -13.23 -12.11
CA THR A 177 5.68 -12.91 -12.71
C THR A 177 5.84 -11.41 -12.90
N TRP A 178 4.81 -10.76 -13.42
CA TRP A 178 4.81 -9.30 -13.60
C TRP A 178 4.86 -8.57 -12.27
N GLN A 179 4.14 -9.02 -11.27
CA GLN A 179 4.18 -8.41 -9.94
C GLN A 179 5.57 -8.49 -9.32
N ALA A 180 6.24 -9.63 -9.43
CA ALA A 180 7.61 -9.77 -8.95
C ALA A 180 8.56 -8.79 -9.67
N LEU A 181 8.44 -8.67 -11.00
CA LEU A 181 9.26 -7.75 -11.81
C LEU A 181 8.99 -6.29 -11.50
N SER A 182 7.72 -5.90 -11.41
CA SER A 182 7.33 -4.51 -11.15
C SER A 182 7.65 -4.05 -9.72
N SER A 183 7.84 -4.99 -8.81
CA SER A 183 8.27 -4.73 -7.43
C SER A 183 9.79 -4.57 -7.29
N MET A 184 10.56 -4.93 -8.31
CA MET A 184 12.01 -4.73 -8.34
C MET A 184 12.33 -3.34 -8.89
N THR A 185 13.35 -2.69 -8.32
CA THR A 185 13.89 -1.48 -8.93
C THR A 185 14.65 -1.80 -10.21
N PRO A 186 14.81 -0.84 -11.15
CA PRO A 186 15.63 -1.05 -12.33
C PRO A 186 17.06 -1.51 -11.99
N GLU A 187 17.64 -0.99 -10.93
CA GLU A 187 18.98 -1.34 -10.46
C GLU A 187 19.04 -2.79 -9.96
N GLN A 188 18.03 -3.22 -9.21
CA GLN A 188 17.91 -4.62 -8.76
C GLN A 188 17.78 -5.57 -9.94
N ALA A 189 16.97 -5.22 -10.93
CA ALA A 189 16.80 -6.03 -12.13
C ALA A 189 18.10 -6.12 -12.98
N GLN A 190 18.82 -5.01 -13.12
CA GLN A 190 20.09 -4.97 -13.83
C GLN A 190 21.21 -5.75 -13.13
N ALA A 191 21.13 -5.86 -11.81
CA ALA A 191 22.08 -6.64 -11.02
C ALA A 191 21.89 -8.15 -11.11
N LEU A 192 20.78 -8.62 -11.71
CA LEU A 192 20.54 -10.06 -11.87
C LEU A 192 21.49 -10.66 -12.89
N VAL A 193 22.16 -11.74 -12.47
CA VAL A 193 23.04 -12.51 -13.35
C VAL A 193 22.24 -13.66 -13.95
N ILE A 194 21.94 -13.54 -15.24
CA ILE A 194 21.17 -14.54 -15.98
C ILE A 194 22.07 -15.29 -16.97
N ASN A 195 21.65 -16.51 -17.33
CA ASN A 195 22.37 -17.32 -18.30
C ASN A 195 21.98 -16.91 -19.72
N ALA A 196 22.88 -17.12 -20.67
CA ALA A 196 22.67 -16.71 -22.07
C ALA A 196 21.50 -17.44 -22.76
N ASP A 197 21.10 -18.62 -22.25
CA ASP A 197 20.00 -19.42 -22.76
C ASP A 197 18.64 -19.10 -22.11
N GLU A 198 18.61 -18.21 -21.12
CA GLU A 198 17.38 -17.81 -20.43
C GLU A 198 16.62 -16.74 -21.21
N ASN A 199 16.16 -17.05 -22.42
CA ASN A 199 15.50 -16.09 -23.32
C ASN A 199 14.16 -15.57 -22.79
N VAL A 200 13.40 -16.40 -22.11
CA VAL A 200 12.11 -16.00 -21.50
C VAL A 200 12.36 -14.96 -20.39
N LEU A 201 13.34 -15.23 -19.54
CA LEU A 201 13.72 -14.31 -18.47
C LEU A 201 14.24 -12.98 -19.03
N GLN A 202 15.07 -13.04 -20.07
CA GLN A 202 15.55 -11.82 -20.74
C GLN A 202 14.39 -11.00 -21.29
N GLY A 203 13.42 -11.65 -21.93
CA GLY A 203 12.23 -10.98 -22.44
C GLY A 203 11.43 -10.28 -21.32
N TRP A 204 11.25 -10.94 -20.21
CA TRP A 204 10.59 -10.35 -19.04
C TRP A 204 11.35 -9.16 -18.46
N LEU A 205 12.66 -9.23 -18.37
CA LEU A 205 13.50 -8.13 -17.90
C LEU A 205 13.45 -6.92 -18.84
N ASP A 206 13.39 -7.16 -20.13
CA ASP A 206 13.21 -6.09 -21.12
C ASP A 206 11.82 -5.43 -21.01
N LEU A 207 10.78 -6.19 -20.71
CA LEU A 207 9.45 -5.64 -20.44
C LEU A 207 9.45 -4.75 -19.20
N GLN A 208 10.13 -5.20 -18.16
CA GLN A 208 10.30 -4.39 -16.95
C GLN A 208 10.99 -3.05 -17.26
N ARG A 209 12.02 -3.07 -18.12
CA ARG A 209 12.68 -1.84 -18.56
C ARG A 209 11.73 -0.93 -19.33
N VAL A 210 10.96 -1.47 -20.27
CA VAL A 210 9.93 -0.72 -21.01
C VAL A 210 8.95 -0.05 -20.05
N TRP A 211 8.51 -0.77 -19.04
CA TRP A 211 7.61 -0.25 -18.01
C TRP A 211 8.23 0.93 -17.25
N PHE A 212 9.43 0.75 -16.71
CA PHE A 212 10.08 1.81 -15.92
C PHE A 212 10.47 3.03 -16.75
N ASP A 213 10.90 2.83 -17.97
CA ASP A 213 11.30 3.95 -18.86
C ASP A 213 10.10 4.79 -19.30
N ASN A 214 8.91 4.20 -19.41
CA ASN A 214 7.72 4.85 -19.96
C ASN A 214 6.56 5.00 -18.97
N ARG A 215 6.78 4.72 -17.68
CA ARG A 215 5.70 4.70 -16.67
C ARG A 215 4.96 6.02 -16.49
N SER A 216 5.57 7.12 -16.86
CA SER A 216 4.97 8.45 -16.79
C SER A 216 4.29 8.89 -18.08
N ASP A 217 4.41 8.13 -19.15
CA ASP A 217 3.85 8.45 -20.47
C ASP A 217 3.01 7.28 -21.01
N PRO A 218 1.67 7.36 -20.92
CA PRO A 218 0.80 6.28 -21.40
C PRO A 218 0.94 5.94 -22.88
N ASP A 219 1.18 6.92 -23.73
CA ASP A 219 1.32 6.70 -25.18
C ASP A 219 2.64 5.99 -25.51
N MET A 220 3.74 6.42 -24.89
CA MET A 220 5.03 5.75 -25.01
C MET A 220 4.99 4.34 -24.40
N MET A 221 4.23 4.16 -23.33
CA MET A 221 4.01 2.85 -22.73
C MET A 221 3.33 1.90 -23.72
N LYS A 222 2.24 2.33 -24.35
CA LYS A 222 1.54 1.54 -25.38
C LYS A 222 2.49 1.13 -26.52
N ALA A 223 3.22 2.09 -27.05
CA ALA A 223 4.16 1.85 -28.14
C ALA A 223 5.28 0.89 -27.72
N GLY A 224 5.81 1.06 -26.51
CA GLY A 224 6.87 0.22 -25.95
C GLY A 224 6.42 -1.23 -25.75
N ILE A 225 5.22 -1.45 -25.23
CA ILE A 225 4.65 -2.79 -25.06
C ILE A 225 4.42 -3.46 -26.41
N ALA A 226 3.86 -2.74 -27.38
CA ALA A 226 3.64 -3.29 -28.72
C ALA A 226 4.96 -3.67 -29.40
N ASP A 227 5.99 -2.88 -29.28
CA ASP A 227 7.33 -3.17 -29.78
C ASP A 227 7.93 -4.40 -29.07
N TRP A 228 7.79 -4.47 -27.74
CA TRP A 228 8.26 -5.62 -26.97
C TRP A 228 7.58 -6.92 -27.40
N GLN A 229 6.27 -6.92 -27.64
CA GLN A 229 5.55 -8.10 -28.14
C GLN A 229 6.09 -8.57 -29.50
N LYS A 230 6.51 -7.67 -30.35
CA LYS A 230 7.13 -8.00 -31.64
C LYS A 230 8.54 -8.56 -31.49
N ARG A 231 9.30 -8.07 -30.53
CA ARG A 231 10.66 -8.55 -30.27
C ARG A 231 10.71 -9.89 -29.55
N TYR A 232 9.71 -10.18 -28.71
CA TYR A 232 9.63 -11.39 -27.91
C TYR A 232 8.33 -12.16 -28.14
N PRO A 233 8.02 -12.58 -29.39
CA PRO A 233 6.73 -13.21 -29.69
C PRO A 233 6.53 -14.56 -28.99
N GLN A 234 7.60 -15.22 -28.54
CA GLN A 234 7.55 -16.52 -27.86
C GLN A 234 7.45 -16.39 -26.34
N ASN A 235 7.59 -15.19 -25.79
CA ASN A 235 7.43 -14.98 -24.36
C ASN A 235 5.96 -15.20 -23.97
N PRO A 236 5.68 -15.93 -22.89
CA PRO A 236 4.30 -16.15 -22.44
C PRO A 236 3.52 -14.86 -22.22
N GLY A 237 4.18 -13.82 -21.71
CA GLY A 237 3.59 -12.50 -21.50
C GLY A 237 3.27 -11.74 -22.79
N ALA A 238 3.92 -12.07 -23.91
CA ALA A 238 3.59 -11.49 -25.21
C ALA A 238 2.32 -12.10 -25.80
N LYS A 239 2.09 -13.39 -25.53
CA LYS A 239 0.89 -14.11 -25.96
C LYS A 239 -0.32 -13.79 -25.08
N MET A 240 -0.06 -13.57 -23.79
CA MET A 240 -1.04 -13.29 -22.77
C MET A 240 -0.47 -12.19 -21.85
N LEU A 241 -0.79 -10.94 -22.14
CA LEU A 241 -0.26 -9.82 -21.36
C LEU A 241 -0.67 -9.92 -19.89
N PRO A 242 0.22 -9.51 -18.97
CA PRO A 242 -0.18 -9.28 -17.59
C PRO A 242 -1.40 -8.36 -17.53
N THR A 243 -2.32 -8.66 -16.63
CA THR A 243 -3.60 -7.95 -16.53
C THR A 243 -3.41 -6.43 -16.38
N GLN A 244 -2.41 -6.01 -15.63
CA GLN A 244 -2.06 -4.59 -15.51
C GLN A 244 -1.72 -3.93 -16.86
N LEU A 245 -1.09 -4.67 -17.77
CA LEU A 245 -0.65 -4.12 -19.04
C LEU A 245 -1.74 -4.14 -20.11
N VAL A 246 -2.73 -5.02 -19.99
CA VAL A 246 -3.87 -5.08 -20.92
C VAL A 246 -4.59 -3.72 -20.97
N ASN A 247 -4.74 -3.07 -19.83
CA ASN A 247 -5.50 -1.82 -19.72
C ASN A 247 -4.75 -0.60 -20.23
N VAL A 248 -3.44 -0.68 -20.36
CA VAL A 248 -2.63 0.42 -20.93
C VAL A 248 -3.10 0.78 -22.34
N GLN A 249 -3.58 -0.18 -23.10
CA GLN A 249 -4.05 0.03 -24.47
C GLN A 249 -5.30 0.91 -24.57
N SER A 250 -6.07 1.04 -23.49
CA SER A 250 -7.29 1.86 -23.44
C SER A 250 -7.08 3.23 -22.79
N PHE A 251 -5.86 3.58 -22.38
CA PHE A 251 -5.58 4.89 -21.79
C PHE A 251 -5.80 6.02 -22.79
N LYS A 252 -6.41 7.09 -22.31
CA LYS A 252 -6.63 8.33 -23.05
C LYS A 252 -5.84 9.47 -22.41
N PRO A 253 -5.49 10.53 -23.17
CA PRO A 253 -4.86 11.72 -22.58
C PRO A 253 -5.74 12.34 -21.50
N ALA A 254 -5.13 12.73 -20.38
CA ALA A 254 -5.84 13.44 -19.32
C ALA A 254 -6.13 14.88 -19.73
N SER A 255 -7.34 15.36 -19.44
CA SER A 255 -7.71 16.75 -19.61
C SER A 255 -8.78 17.14 -18.58
N THR A 256 -8.96 18.44 -18.36
CA THR A 256 -9.99 18.97 -17.48
C THR A 256 -11.27 19.38 -18.22
N SER A 257 -11.49 18.86 -19.43
CA SER A 257 -12.71 19.14 -20.21
C SER A 257 -13.96 18.52 -19.60
N LYS A 258 -13.83 17.31 -19.04
CA LYS A 258 -14.91 16.59 -18.38
C LYS A 258 -14.38 15.86 -17.15
N ILE A 259 -14.76 16.33 -15.98
CA ILE A 259 -14.20 15.88 -14.70
C ILE A 259 -15.24 15.06 -13.95
N ALA A 260 -14.83 13.89 -13.46
CA ALA A 260 -15.58 13.12 -12.47
C ALA A 260 -14.97 13.35 -11.09
N LEU A 261 -15.73 13.90 -10.17
CA LEU A 261 -15.29 14.13 -8.79
C LEU A 261 -15.93 13.08 -7.89
N LEU A 262 -15.13 12.20 -7.34
CA LEU A 262 -15.56 11.06 -6.52
C LEU A 262 -15.33 11.37 -5.06
N LEU A 263 -16.37 11.65 -4.32
CA LEU A 263 -16.30 12.07 -2.92
C LEU A 263 -17.40 11.40 -2.09
N PRO A 264 -17.15 11.14 -0.78
CA PRO A 264 -18.21 10.73 0.12
C PRO A 264 -19.12 11.94 0.43
N LEU A 265 -20.41 11.82 0.14
CA LEU A 265 -21.37 12.90 0.35
C LEU A 265 -22.37 12.60 1.48
N ASN A 266 -22.31 11.40 2.03
CA ASN A 266 -23.12 10.96 3.17
C ASN A 266 -22.24 10.25 4.20
N GLY A 267 -22.75 10.17 5.43
CA GLY A 267 -22.02 9.56 6.54
C GLY A 267 -21.04 10.53 7.20
N GLN A 268 -20.13 9.96 7.99
CA GLN A 268 -19.20 10.74 8.81
C GLN A 268 -18.17 11.53 7.97
N ALA A 269 -17.79 11.00 6.83
CA ALA A 269 -16.82 11.63 5.95
C ALA A 269 -17.41 12.71 5.02
N ALA A 270 -18.72 12.91 5.04
CA ALA A 270 -19.41 13.82 4.13
C ALA A 270 -18.95 15.27 4.26
N VAL A 271 -18.62 15.72 5.46
CA VAL A 271 -18.14 17.09 5.69
C VAL A 271 -16.82 17.33 4.97
N PHE A 272 -15.92 16.35 4.95
CA PHE A 272 -14.66 16.44 4.21
C PHE A 272 -14.87 16.42 2.71
N GLY A 273 -15.71 15.52 2.23
CA GLY A 273 -16.06 15.45 0.81
C GLY A 273 -16.66 16.76 0.29
N ARG A 274 -17.61 17.33 1.01
CA ARG A 274 -18.22 18.61 0.63
C ARG A 274 -17.24 19.77 0.68
N THR A 275 -16.36 19.79 1.66
CA THR A 275 -15.35 20.84 1.79
C THR A 275 -14.33 20.80 0.65
N ILE A 276 -13.86 19.61 0.29
CA ILE A 276 -12.99 19.41 -0.87
C ILE A 276 -13.72 19.86 -2.15
N GLN A 277 -14.98 19.49 -2.31
CA GLN A 277 -15.80 19.94 -3.43
C GLN A 277 -15.86 21.46 -3.54
N GLN A 278 -16.11 22.14 -2.44
CA GLN A 278 -16.15 23.60 -2.40
C GLN A 278 -14.84 24.24 -2.85
N GLY A 279 -13.70 23.74 -2.35
CA GLY A 279 -12.38 24.22 -2.76
C GLY A 279 -12.10 23.94 -4.23
N PHE A 280 -12.44 22.76 -4.70
CA PHE A 280 -12.28 22.36 -6.09
C PHE A 280 -13.11 23.23 -7.05
N GLU A 281 -14.38 23.45 -6.73
CA GLU A 281 -15.29 24.31 -7.53
C GLU A 281 -14.84 25.76 -7.50
N ALA A 282 -14.38 26.28 -6.35
CA ALA A 282 -13.85 27.63 -6.27
C ALA A 282 -12.63 27.81 -7.18
N ALA A 283 -11.70 26.87 -7.17
CA ALA A 283 -10.54 26.91 -8.04
C ALA A 283 -10.91 26.74 -9.52
N LYS A 284 -11.87 25.88 -9.82
CA LYS A 284 -12.41 25.69 -11.16
C LYS A 284 -12.99 26.98 -11.73
N ASN A 285 -13.71 27.75 -10.92
CA ASN A 285 -14.41 28.96 -11.33
C ASN A 285 -13.50 30.21 -11.36
N LEU A 286 -12.51 30.27 -10.48
CA LEU A 286 -11.67 31.47 -10.28
C LEU A 286 -10.22 31.29 -10.75
N GLY A 287 -9.77 30.05 -11.00
CA GLY A 287 -8.40 29.73 -11.25
C GLY A 287 -7.54 29.71 -9.99
N THR A 288 -6.31 29.28 -10.12
CA THR A 288 -5.31 29.27 -9.04
C THR A 288 -4.09 30.07 -9.43
N GLN A 289 -3.43 30.66 -8.45
CA GLN A 289 -2.16 31.34 -8.63
C GLN A 289 -1.06 30.58 -7.88
N PRO A 290 0.21 30.65 -8.35
CA PRO A 290 1.32 30.09 -7.58
C PRO A 290 1.39 30.74 -6.21
N VAL A 291 1.68 29.91 -5.21
CA VAL A 291 1.80 30.35 -3.81
C VAL A 291 3.28 30.37 -3.46
N ASP A 292 3.72 31.41 -2.75
CA ASP A 292 5.06 31.41 -2.19
C ASP A 292 5.09 30.44 -0.99
N THR A 293 5.72 29.29 -1.21
CA THR A 293 5.85 28.24 -0.21
C THR A 293 7.03 28.46 0.72
N GLN A 294 7.91 29.42 0.40
CA GLN A 294 9.00 29.80 1.30
C GLN A 294 8.48 30.81 2.32
N PRO A 295 8.84 30.65 3.61
CA PRO A 295 8.48 31.64 4.60
C PRO A 295 9.09 32.99 4.25
N THR A 296 8.24 33.97 4.00
CA THR A 296 8.69 35.34 3.81
C THR A 296 9.17 35.94 5.13
N ALA A 297 10.10 36.88 5.08
CA ALA A 297 10.76 37.45 6.25
C ALA A 297 9.83 38.16 7.27
N GLN A 298 8.56 38.31 6.94
CA GLN A 298 7.49 38.71 7.86
C GLN A 298 6.18 38.07 7.41
N PRO A 299 5.75 36.97 8.01
CA PRO A 299 4.34 36.67 7.96
C PRO A 299 3.65 37.83 8.66
N THR A 300 2.76 38.50 7.95
CA THR A 300 1.79 39.35 8.65
C THR A 300 1.24 38.50 9.78
N PRO A 301 1.31 38.97 11.03
CA PRO A 301 0.66 38.23 12.09
C PRO A 301 -0.73 37.96 11.61
N VAL A 302 -1.16 36.68 11.68
CA VAL A 302 -2.55 36.37 11.48
C VAL A 302 -3.24 37.34 12.42
N ALA A 303 -3.77 38.40 11.86
CA ALA A 303 -4.43 39.40 12.66
C ALA A 303 -5.51 38.64 13.37
N ALA A 304 -5.30 38.40 14.63
CA ALA A 304 -6.38 38.15 15.52
C ALA A 304 -7.27 39.39 15.41
N THR A 305 -8.10 39.44 14.40
CA THR A 305 -9.33 40.20 14.50
C THR A 305 -10.05 39.50 15.62
N THR A 306 -9.79 39.94 16.78
CA THR A 306 -10.62 39.73 17.93
C THR A 306 -12.01 40.26 17.59
N PRO A 307 -12.94 39.43 17.34
CA PRO A 307 -14.26 39.70 17.88
C PRO A 307 -14.16 39.32 19.33
N ALA A 308 -14.72 40.17 20.16
CA ALA A 308 -14.88 39.95 21.57
C ALA A 308 -15.22 38.49 21.86
N ASP A 309 -14.39 37.93 22.65
CA ASP A 309 -14.43 36.69 23.35
C ASP A 309 -15.82 36.06 23.52
N PRO A 310 -16.06 34.88 22.96
CA PRO A 310 -16.77 33.88 23.71
C PRO A 310 -15.69 32.95 24.26
N GLN A 311 -15.53 32.93 25.56
CA GLN A 311 -14.87 31.85 26.24
C GLN A 311 -15.24 30.54 25.58
N PRO A 312 -14.29 29.72 25.19
CA PRO A 312 -14.62 28.39 24.77
C PRO A 312 -15.26 27.70 25.96
N GLN A 313 -16.55 27.48 25.88
CA GLN A 313 -17.17 26.49 26.74
C GLN A 313 -16.47 25.19 26.38
N LEU A 314 -15.69 24.70 27.33
CA LEU A 314 -15.22 23.33 27.34
C LEU A 314 -16.45 22.43 27.34
N THR A 315 -16.95 22.10 26.19
CA THR A 315 -17.82 20.96 26.04
C THR A 315 -16.92 19.74 26.12
N ASP A 316 -16.88 19.17 27.31
CA ASP A 316 -16.29 17.87 27.53
C ASP A 316 -16.86 16.89 26.50
N GLY A 317 -15.98 16.29 25.74
CA GLY A 317 -16.17 14.94 25.27
C GLY A 317 -16.73 14.69 23.88
N VAL A 318 -16.89 15.71 23.04
CA VAL A 318 -17.12 15.42 21.62
C VAL A 318 -15.96 16.02 20.85
N ALA A 319 -14.99 15.16 20.53
CA ALA A 319 -14.03 15.52 19.49
C ALA A 319 -14.85 15.99 18.28
N SER A 320 -14.58 17.21 17.83
CA SER A 320 -15.18 17.70 16.58
C SER A 320 -15.07 16.57 15.55
N PRO A 321 -16.15 16.19 14.89
CA PRO A 321 -16.10 15.12 13.87
C PRO A 321 -14.96 15.31 12.87
N SER A 322 -14.54 16.53 12.66
CA SER A 322 -13.42 16.89 11.81
C SER A 322 -12.05 16.44 12.34
N GLN A 323 -11.83 16.38 13.65
CA GLN A 323 -10.52 16.02 14.20
C GLN A 323 -10.25 14.51 14.22
N ALA A 324 -11.28 13.71 14.47
CA ALA A 324 -11.14 12.26 14.52
C ALA A 324 -11.04 11.64 13.12
N SER A 325 -11.67 12.26 12.14
CA SER A 325 -11.85 11.64 10.83
C SER A 325 -10.74 11.93 9.83
N VAL A 326 -9.95 12.99 10.01
CA VAL A 326 -8.76 13.20 9.15
C VAL A 326 -7.75 12.07 9.34
N SER A 327 -7.61 11.59 10.57
CA SER A 327 -6.74 10.45 10.88
C SER A 327 -7.22 9.16 10.23
N ASP A 328 -8.53 8.95 10.19
CA ASP A 328 -9.13 7.74 9.62
C ASP A 328 -9.18 7.77 8.09
N LEU A 329 -9.23 8.96 7.50
CA LEU A 329 -9.19 9.15 6.06
C LEU A 329 -7.80 8.94 5.45
N THR A 330 -6.78 9.06 6.26
CA THR A 330 -5.39 9.12 5.85
C THR A 330 -4.57 7.95 6.38
N ASP A 331 -5.20 6.80 6.55
CA ASP A 331 -4.50 5.59 6.93
C ASP A 331 -3.55 5.17 5.79
N GLU A 332 -2.26 5.15 6.05
CA GLU A 332 -1.23 5.12 5.05
C GLU A 332 -0.29 3.96 5.21
N GLN A 333 0.04 3.37 4.08
CA GLN A 333 1.26 2.60 3.94
C GLN A 333 2.22 3.33 3.01
N GLN A 334 3.43 3.17 3.32
CA GLN A 334 4.60 3.79 2.80
C GLN A 334 4.71 3.80 1.28
N ALA A 335 4.84 4.99 0.74
CA ALA A 335 5.42 5.17 -0.58
C ALA A 335 6.94 5.06 -0.47
N ASP A 336 7.54 4.22 -1.28
CA ASP A 336 8.97 4.28 -1.52
C ASP A 336 9.31 5.67 -2.03
N GLN A 337 10.09 6.39 -1.27
CA GLN A 337 10.61 7.66 -1.72
C GLN A 337 11.63 7.42 -2.83
N PRO A 338 11.53 8.13 -3.95
CA PRO A 338 12.61 8.11 -4.89
C PRO A 338 13.84 8.74 -4.23
N ALA A 339 14.97 8.10 -4.37
CA ALA A 339 16.24 8.75 -4.11
C ALA A 339 16.25 10.10 -4.84
N PRO A 340 16.80 11.16 -4.24
CA PRO A 340 16.94 12.42 -4.94
C PRO A 340 17.73 12.16 -6.22
N VAL A 341 17.05 12.15 -7.32
CA VAL A 341 17.70 12.08 -8.61
C VAL A 341 18.36 13.43 -8.78
N SER A 342 19.68 13.43 -8.84
CA SER A 342 20.41 14.58 -9.36
C SER A 342 19.79 14.88 -10.71
N ALA A 343 19.01 15.94 -10.79
CA ALA A 343 18.42 16.36 -12.02
C ALA A 343 19.54 16.53 -13.04
N PRO A 344 19.49 15.91 -14.22
CA PRO A 344 20.28 16.41 -15.32
C PRO A 344 19.91 17.87 -15.41
N GLN A 345 20.90 18.75 -15.57
CA GLN A 345 20.66 20.16 -15.82
C GLN A 345 19.73 20.27 -17.02
N ALA A 346 18.45 20.18 -16.75
CA ALA A 346 17.46 20.65 -17.66
C ALA A 346 17.64 22.15 -17.73
N THR A 347 17.66 22.70 -18.93
CA THR A 347 17.33 24.10 -19.18
C THR A 347 16.42 24.57 -18.05
N PRO A 348 16.73 25.71 -17.42
CA PRO A 348 15.92 26.14 -16.30
C PRO A 348 14.47 26.11 -16.76
N ALA A 349 13.75 25.12 -16.24
CA ALA A 349 12.31 25.16 -16.29
C ALA A 349 11.97 26.51 -15.70
N GLN A 350 11.25 27.31 -16.44
CA GLN A 350 10.71 28.54 -15.88
C GLN A 350 10.21 28.19 -14.49
N PRO A 351 10.61 28.94 -13.45
CA PRO A 351 10.15 28.69 -12.11
C PRO A 351 8.66 28.51 -12.20
N ALA A 352 8.17 27.43 -11.65
CA ALA A 352 6.85 26.94 -11.90
C ALA A 352 5.81 28.03 -11.67
N THR A 353 5.47 28.69 -12.72
CA THR A 353 4.25 29.46 -12.81
C THR A 353 3.12 28.51 -13.13
N ALA A 354 3.05 27.41 -12.40
CA ALA A 354 2.00 26.43 -12.56
C ALA A 354 0.71 26.97 -11.93
N SER A 355 0.17 28.01 -12.54
CA SER A 355 -1.18 28.45 -12.30
C SER A 355 -2.13 27.57 -13.13
N ALA A 356 -3.22 27.17 -12.56
CA ALA A 356 -4.32 26.58 -13.29
C ALA A 356 -5.33 27.65 -13.63
N ALA A 357 -5.54 27.90 -14.92
CA ALA A 357 -6.53 28.85 -15.36
C ALA A 357 -7.93 28.44 -14.90
N ALA A 358 -8.80 29.44 -14.67
CA ALA A 358 -10.20 29.18 -14.47
C ALA A 358 -10.82 28.54 -15.72
N ASN A 359 -11.64 27.54 -15.51
CA ASN A 359 -12.45 26.91 -16.56
C ASN A 359 -13.87 26.64 -16.05
N PRO A 360 -14.70 27.69 -15.85
CA PRO A 360 -16.05 27.50 -15.33
C PRO A 360 -16.94 26.63 -16.21
N SER A 361 -16.65 26.57 -17.51
CA SER A 361 -17.42 25.79 -18.49
C SER A 361 -17.04 24.32 -18.56
N ALA A 362 -15.95 23.89 -17.88
CA ALA A 362 -15.63 22.47 -17.80
C ALA A 362 -16.79 21.69 -17.17
N GLU A 363 -17.14 20.56 -17.77
CA GLU A 363 -18.15 19.68 -17.19
C GLU A 363 -17.62 19.04 -15.90
N LEU A 364 -18.36 19.21 -14.83
CA LEU A 364 -18.08 18.59 -13.54
C LEU A 364 -19.27 17.76 -13.11
N LYS A 365 -19.09 16.46 -12.97
CA LYS A 365 -20.07 15.56 -12.38
C LYS A 365 -19.54 14.97 -11.09
N ILE A 366 -20.36 14.99 -10.06
CA ILE A 366 -20.00 14.50 -8.74
C ILE A 366 -20.65 13.14 -8.54
N TYR A 367 -19.85 12.19 -8.07
CA TYR A 367 -20.27 10.82 -7.78
C TYR A 367 -20.08 10.57 -6.29
N ASP A 368 -21.14 10.11 -5.65
CA ASP A 368 -21.14 9.83 -4.22
C ASP A 368 -20.58 8.43 -3.95
N THR A 369 -19.37 8.37 -3.41
CA THR A 369 -18.69 7.11 -3.07
C THR A 369 -19.29 6.40 -1.85
N SER A 370 -20.14 7.07 -1.09
CA SER A 370 -20.87 6.47 0.04
C SER A 370 -22.16 5.75 -0.39
N ALA A 371 -22.66 6.02 -1.58
CA ALA A 371 -23.94 5.51 -2.07
C ALA A 371 -23.82 4.24 -2.91
N GLN A 372 -22.68 4.01 -3.54
CA GLN A 372 -22.45 2.89 -4.49
C GLN A 372 -21.05 2.31 -4.32
N PRO A 373 -20.87 1.01 -4.65
CA PRO A 373 -19.54 0.42 -4.77
C PRO A 373 -18.67 1.13 -5.81
N LEU A 374 -17.38 1.23 -5.56
CA LEU A 374 -16.46 1.97 -6.42
C LEU A 374 -16.39 1.42 -7.85
N ASP A 375 -16.44 0.10 -8.03
CA ASP A 375 -16.41 -0.54 -9.34
C ASP A 375 -17.59 -0.10 -10.23
N GLN A 376 -18.77 0.04 -9.66
CA GLN A 376 -19.96 0.57 -10.37
C GLN A 376 -19.79 2.04 -10.73
N ILE A 377 -19.24 2.84 -9.81
CA ILE A 377 -18.97 4.26 -10.07
C ILE A 377 -17.96 4.41 -11.20
N LEU A 378 -16.87 3.65 -11.20
CA LEU A 378 -15.85 3.71 -12.24
C LEU A 378 -16.42 3.30 -13.61
N ALA A 379 -17.26 2.28 -13.65
CA ALA A 379 -17.94 1.88 -14.88
C ALA A 379 -18.85 3.00 -15.41
N GLN A 380 -19.61 3.65 -14.55
CA GLN A 380 -20.47 4.77 -14.92
C GLN A 380 -19.66 5.98 -15.38
N VAL A 381 -18.57 6.31 -14.70
CA VAL A 381 -17.65 7.40 -15.07
C VAL A 381 -17.09 7.16 -16.47
N GLN A 382 -16.70 5.93 -16.77
CA GLN A 382 -16.20 5.56 -18.08
C GLN A 382 -17.27 5.69 -19.15
N GLN A 383 -18.50 5.27 -18.87
CA GLN A 383 -19.66 5.45 -19.74
C GLN A 383 -19.94 6.93 -20.00
N ASP A 384 -19.89 7.75 -18.97
CA ASP A 384 -20.13 9.19 -19.06
C ASP A 384 -19.00 9.93 -19.81
N GLY A 385 -17.88 9.27 -20.07
CA GLY A 385 -16.80 9.79 -20.89
C GLY A 385 -15.91 10.82 -20.19
N ALA A 386 -15.74 10.73 -18.88
CA ALA A 386 -14.86 11.63 -18.15
C ALA A 386 -13.41 11.55 -18.66
N SER A 387 -12.76 12.69 -18.77
CA SER A 387 -11.37 12.82 -19.22
C SER A 387 -10.39 12.72 -18.07
N ILE A 388 -10.83 12.98 -16.84
CA ILE A 388 -10.08 12.80 -15.62
C ILE A 388 -11.04 12.51 -14.45
N VAL A 389 -10.57 11.69 -13.52
CA VAL A 389 -11.23 11.40 -12.25
C VAL A 389 -10.43 12.03 -11.13
N VAL A 390 -11.09 12.76 -10.24
CA VAL A 390 -10.50 13.30 -9.00
C VAL A 390 -11.20 12.61 -7.82
N GLY A 391 -10.46 11.92 -7.01
CA GLY A 391 -10.96 11.00 -5.99
C GLY A 391 -10.65 9.55 -6.35
N PRO A 392 -11.06 8.59 -5.53
CA PRO A 392 -11.81 8.74 -4.28
C PRO A 392 -10.98 9.27 -3.11
N LEU A 393 -11.64 9.61 -2.02
CA LEU A 393 -11.00 10.18 -0.83
C LEU A 393 -10.66 9.12 0.23
N LEU A 394 -11.57 8.18 0.48
CA LEU A 394 -11.40 7.21 1.56
C LEU A 394 -10.39 6.13 1.18
N LYS A 395 -9.54 5.74 2.11
CA LYS A 395 -8.49 4.76 1.89
C LYS A 395 -8.99 3.45 1.31
N ASN A 396 -10.06 2.89 1.86
CA ASN A 396 -10.65 1.65 1.36
C ASN A 396 -11.07 1.76 -0.12
N ASN A 397 -11.59 2.92 -0.53
CA ASN A 397 -11.94 3.17 -1.92
C ASN A 397 -10.69 3.31 -2.81
N VAL A 398 -9.62 3.90 -2.30
CA VAL A 398 -8.35 3.97 -3.03
C VAL A 398 -7.72 2.59 -3.18
N ASP A 399 -7.79 1.74 -2.17
CA ASP A 399 -7.36 0.33 -2.26
C ASP A 399 -8.16 -0.45 -3.31
N GLU A 400 -9.47 -0.24 -3.38
CA GLU A 400 -10.30 -0.80 -4.44
C GLU A 400 -9.93 -0.27 -5.84
N LEU A 401 -9.64 1.03 -5.94
CA LEU A 401 -9.19 1.67 -7.17
C LEU A 401 -7.92 1.01 -7.73
N VAL A 402 -6.95 0.78 -6.87
CA VAL A 402 -5.67 0.17 -7.25
C VAL A 402 -5.85 -1.28 -7.70
N LYS A 403 -6.76 -2.01 -7.07
CA LYS A 403 -7.12 -3.37 -7.45
C LYS A 403 -7.95 -3.42 -8.73
N SER A 404 -8.62 -2.32 -9.08
CA SER A 404 -9.37 -2.22 -10.32
C SER A 404 -8.41 -2.09 -11.52
N ASN A 405 -8.86 -2.51 -12.67
CA ASN A 405 -8.12 -2.35 -13.90
C ASN A 405 -8.66 -1.15 -14.72
N THR A 406 -9.01 -0.07 -14.04
CA THR A 406 -9.56 1.10 -14.71
C THR A 406 -8.58 1.71 -15.70
N PRO A 407 -9.01 2.03 -16.94
CA PRO A 407 -8.21 2.77 -17.90
C PRO A 407 -8.30 4.29 -17.72
N LEU A 408 -9.10 4.77 -16.77
CA LEU A 408 -9.31 6.18 -16.51
C LEU A 408 -8.08 6.83 -15.91
N ASN A 409 -7.83 8.09 -16.25
CA ASN A 409 -6.84 8.91 -15.56
C ASN A 409 -7.42 9.34 -14.22
N VAL A 410 -6.74 9.02 -13.14
CA VAL A 410 -7.24 9.22 -11.78
C VAL A 410 -6.22 9.98 -10.94
N LEU A 411 -6.63 11.10 -10.39
CA LEU A 411 -5.96 11.75 -9.27
C LEU A 411 -6.67 11.30 -7.99
N ALA A 412 -6.18 10.24 -7.37
CA ALA A 412 -6.72 9.77 -6.11
C ALA A 412 -6.38 10.76 -4.99
N LEU A 413 -7.32 10.96 -4.07
CA LEU A 413 -7.18 11.93 -2.98
C LEU A 413 -6.74 11.26 -1.66
N ASN A 414 -6.12 10.11 -1.77
CA ASN A 414 -5.49 9.40 -0.68
C ASN A 414 -4.46 8.41 -1.25
N GLN A 415 -3.73 7.74 -0.39
CA GLN A 415 -2.78 6.71 -0.79
C GLN A 415 -3.34 5.32 -0.47
N PRO A 416 -3.03 4.31 -1.30
CA PRO A 416 -3.39 2.93 -0.99
C PRO A 416 -2.47 2.37 0.10
N GLU A 417 -2.86 1.24 0.64
CA GLU A 417 -2.03 0.49 1.59
C GLU A 417 -0.66 0.12 1.01
N SER A 418 -0.64 -0.27 -0.25
CA SER A 418 0.57 -0.54 -1.01
C SER A 418 0.52 0.21 -2.33
N VAL A 419 1.44 1.14 -2.53
CA VAL A 419 1.52 1.91 -3.77
C VAL A 419 2.00 1.00 -4.89
N GLN A 420 1.20 0.95 -5.95
CA GLN A 420 1.57 0.29 -7.20
C GLN A 420 1.75 1.35 -8.29
N SER A 421 2.81 1.21 -9.06
CA SER A 421 3.05 2.09 -10.20
C SER A 421 2.00 1.85 -11.28
N ARG A 422 1.19 2.85 -11.56
CA ARG A 422 0.16 2.84 -12.61
C ARG A 422 0.32 4.08 -13.48
N ALA A 423 0.39 3.89 -14.79
CA ALA A 423 0.59 5.00 -15.74
C ALA A 423 -0.55 6.02 -15.73
N ASN A 424 -1.71 5.66 -15.22
CA ASN A 424 -2.92 6.46 -15.24
C ASN A 424 -3.38 6.96 -13.86
N ILE A 425 -2.62 6.68 -12.80
CA ILE A 425 -3.02 7.05 -11.43
C ILE A 425 -1.92 7.89 -10.77
N CYS A 426 -2.32 8.99 -10.18
CA CYS A 426 -1.52 9.76 -9.22
C CYS A 426 -2.23 9.78 -7.87
N TYR A 427 -1.46 9.91 -6.78
CA TYR A 427 -1.98 9.89 -5.41
C TYR A 427 -1.65 11.21 -4.72
N PHE A 428 -2.67 11.91 -4.28
CA PHE A 428 -2.54 13.16 -3.53
C PHE A 428 -3.26 13.03 -2.19
N ALA A 429 -2.52 13.05 -1.10
CA ALA A 429 -3.06 12.92 0.25
C ALA A 429 -2.56 14.06 1.15
N LEU A 430 -3.41 14.48 2.09
CA LEU A 430 -3.01 15.28 3.24
C LEU A 430 -3.08 14.40 4.48
N SER A 431 -2.00 13.68 4.76
CA SER A 431 -1.98 12.70 5.83
C SER A 431 -1.05 13.11 6.98
N PRO A 432 -1.36 12.69 8.21
CA PRO A 432 -0.42 12.84 9.34
C PRO A 432 0.91 12.13 9.07
N GLU A 433 0.91 11.07 8.28
CA GLU A 433 2.10 10.34 7.86
C GLU A 433 2.97 11.17 6.90
N ASP A 434 2.36 11.89 5.95
CA ASP A 434 3.09 12.82 5.06
C ASP A 434 3.70 13.98 5.87
N GLU A 435 2.96 14.51 6.83
CA GLU A 435 3.48 15.50 7.76
C GLU A 435 4.67 14.95 8.56
N ALA A 436 4.59 13.69 9.00
CA ALA A 436 5.68 13.06 9.74
C ALA A 436 6.94 12.89 8.88
N ARG A 437 6.79 12.53 7.62
CA ARG A 437 7.92 12.46 6.67
C ARG A 437 8.53 13.83 6.42
N ASP A 438 7.72 14.85 6.22
CA ASP A 438 8.19 16.22 6.08
C ASP A 438 8.91 16.69 7.36
N ALA A 439 8.38 16.36 8.53
CA ALA A 439 9.02 16.64 9.82
C ALA A 439 10.38 15.96 9.96
N ALA A 440 10.48 14.70 9.55
CA ALA A 440 11.76 13.99 9.55
C ALA A 440 12.81 14.70 8.68
N ARG A 441 12.42 15.12 7.48
CA ARG A 441 13.31 15.91 6.60
C ARG A 441 13.72 17.24 7.23
N HIS A 442 12.77 17.99 7.76
CA HIS A 442 13.03 19.26 8.40
C HIS A 442 13.97 19.14 9.61
N ILE A 443 13.71 18.18 10.48
CA ILE A 443 14.53 17.91 11.67
C ILE A 443 15.94 17.49 11.26
N HIS A 444 16.06 16.65 10.25
CA HIS A 444 17.35 16.23 9.71
C HIS A 444 18.13 17.42 9.10
N GLU A 445 17.46 18.29 8.34
CA GLU A 445 18.05 19.51 7.76
C GLU A 445 18.56 20.47 8.83
N GLN A 446 17.94 20.48 10.01
CA GLN A 446 18.40 21.27 11.17
C GLN A 446 19.56 20.61 11.92
N GLY A 447 20.10 19.51 11.43
CA GLY A 447 21.28 18.86 12.00
C GLY A 447 21.02 18.00 13.23
N LYS A 448 19.76 17.66 13.51
CA LYS A 448 19.40 16.81 14.64
C LYS A 448 19.74 15.34 14.34
N GLN A 449 20.11 14.58 15.37
CA GLN A 449 20.56 13.19 15.22
C GLN A 449 19.79 12.20 16.08
N SER A 450 19.15 12.61 17.14
CA SER A 450 18.53 11.74 18.13
C SER A 450 17.06 12.13 18.39
N PRO A 451 16.16 11.87 17.44
CA PRO A 451 14.76 12.25 17.56
C PRO A 451 13.98 11.33 18.50
N LEU A 452 13.07 11.92 19.27
CA LEU A 452 12.05 11.25 20.07
C LEU A 452 10.67 11.67 19.55
N LEU A 453 9.79 10.70 19.37
CA LEU A 453 8.40 10.97 19.01
C LEU A 453 7.51 10.90 20.25
N LEU A 454 6.76 11.95 20.52
CA LEU A 454 5.68 11.95 21.51
C LEU A 454 4.36 11.83 20.78
N ILE A 455 3.73 10.67 20.90
CA ILE A 455 2.56 10.27 20.11
C ILE A 455 1.44 9.76 21.01
N PRO A 456 0.17 9.90 20.60
CA PRO A 456 -0.93 9.33 21.35
C PRO A 456 -0.93 7.80 21.31
N ARG A 457 -1.48 7.18 22.35
CA ARG A 457 -1.76 5.73 22.38
C ARG A 457 -2.93 5.41 21.46
N SER A 458 -2.67 5.33 20.18
CA SER A 458 -3.68 5.05 19.17
C SER A 458 -3.04 4.50 17.91
N ALA A 459 -3.84 3.95 17.02
CA ALA A 459 -3.38 3.53 15.72
C ALA A 459 -2.75 4.69 14.93
N LEU A 460 -3.27 5.90 15.05
CA LEU A 460 -2.69 7.10 14.47
C LEU A 460 -1.26 7.33 14.93
N GLY A 461 -1.00 7.24 16.24
CA GLY A 461 0.34 7.39 16.79
C GLY A 461 1.31 6.38 16.21
N ASP A 462 0.90 5.13 16.09
CA ASP A 462 1.73 4.06 15.54
C ASP A 462 2.06 4.30 14.05
N ARG A 463 1.08 4.72 13.26
CA ARG A 463 1.30 5.04 11.84
C ARG A 463 2.26 6.21 11.65
N VAL A 464 2.09 7.27 12.41
CA VAL A 464 2.98 8.45 12.37
C VAL A 464 4.39 8.08 12.78
N ALA A 465 4.55 7.27 13.83
CA ALA A 465 5.85 6.80 14.26
C ALA A 465 6.56 5.99 13.17
N ASN A 466 5.85 5.08 12.52
CA ASN A 466 6.41 4.27 11.45
C ASN A 466 6.82 5.12 10.23
N ALA A 467 5.98 6.05 9.82
CA ALA A 467 6.28 6.95 8.69
C ALA A 467 7.51 7.82 8.97
N PHE A 468 7.59 8.40 10.16
CA PHE A 468 8.74 9.19 10.57
C PHE A 468 10.03 8.38 10.61
N ALA A 469 10.00 7.23 11.27
CA ALA A 469 11.18 6.38 11.45
C ALA A 469 11.75 5.89 10.12
N GLN A 470 10.89 5.57 9.20
CA GLN A 470 11.31 5.09 7.89
C GLN A 470 11.90 6.21 7.04
N GLU A 471 11.30 7.38 7.02
CA GLU A 471 11.87 8.54 6.34
C GLU A 471 13.23 8.93 6.96
N TRP A 472 13.33 8.87 8.27
CA TRP A 472 14.57 9.11 9.00
C TRP A 472 15.68 8.14 8.57
N GLN A 473 15.36 6.86 8.40
CA GLN A 473 16.29 5.87 7.87
C GLN A 473 16.70 6.17 6.42
N ASN A 474 15.75 6.57 5.58
CA ASN A 474 16.03 6.94 4.19
C ASN A 474 16.99 8.13 4.09
N LEU A 475 16.97 9.00 5.07
CA LEU A 475 17.90 10.13 5.19
C LEU A 475 19.27 9.75 5.80
N GLY A 476 19.48 8.48 6.09
CA GLY A 476 20.71 8.00 6.74
C GLY A 476 20.74 8.17 8.25
N GLY A 477 19.60 8.48 8.87
CA GLY A 477 19.49 8.62 10.32
C GLY A 477 19.47 7.27 11.05
N GLY A 478 19.75 7.34 12.35
CA GLY A 478 19.80 6.17 13.23
C GLY A 478 18.45 5.83 13.87
N THR A 479 18.50 5.36 15.10
CA THR A 479 17.33 4.94 15.86
C THR A 479 16.42 6.13 16.19
N VAL A 480 15.12 5.95 16.00
CA VAL A 480 14.08 6.87 16.44
C VAL A 480 13.41 6.31 17.69
N LEU A 481 13.33 7.10 18.74
CA LEU A 481 12.63 6.71 19.96
C LEU A 481 11.18 7.18 19.92
N GLN A 482 10.31 6.45 20.61
CA GLN A 482 8.90 6.83 20.79
C GLN A 482 8.49 6.75 22.25
N GLN A 483 7.63 7.67 22.64
CA GLN A 483 6.94 7.65 23.91
C GLN A 483 5.47 7.98 23.67
N LYS A 484 4.59 7.20 24.27
CA LYS A 484 3.14 7.35 24.09
C LYS A 484 2.54 8.07 25.28
N PHE A 485 1.63 8.99 25.01
CA PHE A 485 0.84 9.67 26.04
C PHE A 485 -0.63 9.23 25.96
N GLY A 486 -1.32 9.38 27.08
CA GLY A 486 -2.71 8.98 27.21
C GLY A 486 -3.71 10.11 26.95
N SER A 487 -4.89 9.98 27.55
CA SER A 487 -5.97 10.94 27.39
C SER A 487 -5.65 12.31 27.98
N THR A 488 -6.41 13.33 27.57
CA THR A 488 -6.32 14.68 28.15
C THR A 488 -6.50 14.67 29.67
N ALA A 489 -7.37 13.79 30.18
CA ALA A 489 -7.57 13.61 31.62
C ALA A 489 -6.30 13.09 32.30
N GLU A 490 -5.61 12.12 31.73
CA GLU A 490 -4.33 11.61 32.23
C GLU A 490 -3.25 12.68 32.21
N LEU A 491 -3.17 13.48 31.13
CA LEU A 491 -2.23 14.59 31.03
C LEU A 491 -2.50 15.65 32.10
N ARG A 492 -3.76 15.98 32.35
CA ARG A 492 -4.15 16.94 33.39
C ARG A 492 -3.79 16.42 34.77
N MET A 493 -4.02 15.15 35.06
CA MET A 493 -3.60 14.56 36.33
C MET A 493 -2.07 14.58 36.50
N GLY A 494 -1.34 14.32 35.42
CA GLY A 494 0.12 14.41 35.42
C GLY A 494 0.62 15.79 35.75
N VAL A 495 0.07 16.84 35.16
CA VAL A 495 0.42 18.23 35.46
C VAL A 495 0.07 18.58 36.90
N ASN A 496 -1.14 18.27 37.34
CA ASN A 496 -1.61 18.59 38.70
C ASN A 496 -0.83 17.81 39.78
N GLY A 497 -0.40 16.61 39.47
CA GLY A 497 0.42 15.78 40.35
C GLY A 497 1.91 16.09 40.32
N GLY A 498 2.33 17.06 39.52
CA GLY A 498 3.75 17.41 39.37
C GLY A 498 4.58 16.38 38.62
N SER A 499 3.92 15.48 37.86
CA SER A 499 4.58 14.47 37.01
C SER A 499 5.03 15.11 35.72
N GLY A 500 6.34 15.03 35.42
CA GLY A 500 6.88 15.46 34.15
C GLY A 500 6.95 14.35 33.11
N ILE A 501 7.30 14.72 31.89
CA ILE A 501 7.63 13.79 30.80
C ILE A 501 9.14 13.77 30.62
N ALA A 502 9.77 12.63 30.89
CA ALA A 502 11.18 12.44 30.60
C ALA A 502 11.37 12.23 29.09
N LEU A 503 12.45 12.78 28.54
CA LEU A 503 12.80 12.60 27.14
C LEU A 503 13.49 11.25 26.92
N THR A 504 12.77 10.20 27.21
CA THR A 504 13.18 8.80 27.06
C THR A 504 12.05 8.01 26.42
N GLY A 505 12.38 6.95 25.70
CA GLY A 505 11.38 6.12 25.07
C GLY A 505 11.95 4.80 24.59
N SER A 506 11.10 4.01 23.96
CA SER A 506 11.49 2.77 23.29
C SER A 506 11.75 3.03 21.80
N PRO A 507 12.63 2.24 21.16
CA PRO A 507 12.82 2.35 19.72
C PRO A 507 11.52 2.10 18.96
N VAL A 508 11.32 2.85 17.90
CA VAL A 508 10.31 2.49 16.90
C VAL A 508 10.81 1.23 16.22
N ALA A 509 10.01 0.15 16.29
CA ALA A 509 10.32 -1.07 15.58
C ALA A 509 10.34 -0.77 14.09
N ALA A 510 11.54 -0.64 13.52
CA ALA A 510 11.69 -0.59 12.09
C ALA A 510 11.14 -1.91 11.53
N SER A 511 10.39 -1.84 10.43
CA SER A 511 10.02 -3.02 9.66
C SER A 511 11.25 -3.54 8.91
N THR A 512 12.31 -3.83 9.66
CA THR A 512 13.39 -4.67 9.15
C THR A 512 12.86 -6.08 9.17
N PRO A 513 12.98 -6.84 8.06
CA PRO A 513 12.75 -8.26 8.12
C PRO A 513 13.58 -8.78 9.28
N SER A 514 12.91 -9.40 10.25
CA SER A 514 13.59 -10.03 11.38
C SER A 514 14.69 -10.90 10.83
N GLN A 515 15.94 -10.59 11.18
CA GLN A 515 17.04 -11.49 10.87
C GLN A 515 16.71 -12.84 11.47
N PRO A 516 16.72 -13.91 10.66
CA PRO A 516 16.43 -15.23 11.20
C PRO A 516 17.48 -15.54 12.27
N GLY A 517 17.03 -16.04 13.40
CA GLY A 517 17.93 -16.53 14.45
C GLY A 517 18.90 -17.56 13.86
N VAL A 518 20.15 -17.52 14.29
CA VAL A 518 21.18 -18.46 13.84
C VAL A 518 20.95 -19.80 14.51
N THR A 519 20.69 -20.83 13.73
CA THR A 519 20.54 -22.20 14.23
C THR A 519 21.89 -22.94 14.08
N ILE A 520 22.47 -23.31 15.17
CA ILE A 520 23.70 -24.15 15.21
C ILE A 520 23.29 -25.50 15.80
N GLY A 521 23.20 -26.52 14.94
CA GLY A 521 22.72 -27.84 15.35
C GLY A 521 21.23 -27.81 15.74
N ASN A 522 20.89 -28.38 16.90
CA ASN A 522 19.52 -28.37 17.42
C ASN A 522 19.19 -27.14 18.29
N LEU A 523 20.09 -26.19 18.38
CA LEU A 523 19.94 -25.01 19.21
C LEU A 523 19.68 -23.79 18.32
N THR A 524 18.47 -23.26 18.39
CA THR A 524 18.14 -21.98 17.76
C THR A 524 18.47 -20.86 18.75
N ILE A 525 19.45 -20.06 18.43
CA ILE A 525 19.75 -18.84 19.18
C ILE A 525 18.84 -17.77 18.60
N PRO A 526 17.84 -17.28 19.36
CA PRO A 526 17.02 -16.15 18.89
C PRO A 526 17.93 -14.97 18.60
N ALA A 527 17.58 -14.19 17.56
CA ALA A 527 18.23 -12.91 17.34
C ALA A 527 18.17 -12.10 18.64
N PRO A 528 19.27 -11.44 19.04
CA PRO A 528 19.24 -10.60 20.24
C PRO A 528 18.08 -9.59 20.09
N PRO A 529 17.33 -9.34 21.18
CA PRO A 529 16.28 -8.34 21.14
C PRO A 529 16.87 -7.03 20.65
N THR A 530 16.14 -6.31 19.83
CA THR A 530 16.52 -5.03 19.26
C THR A 530 16.97 -4.00 20.30
N ASP A 531 16.59 -4.21 21.56
CA ASP A 531 17.03 -3.41 22.71
C ASP A 531 18.53 -3.48 23.00
N ALA A 532 19.23 -4.52 22.53
CA ALA A 532 20.66 -4.67 22.73
C ALA A 532 21.51 -3.75 21.82
N GLN A 533 20.92 -3.17 20.79
CA GLN A 533 21.62 -2.21 19.91
C GLN A 533 21.60 -0.77 20.44
N ILE A 534 20.87 -0.51 21.52
CA ILE A 534 20.73 0.83 22.11
C ILE A 534 21.93 1.23 22.96
N SER A 535 22.74 0.28 23.36
CA SER A 535 23.86 0.52 24.27
C SER A 535 25.11 1.15 23.64
N GLY A 536 25.05 1.51 22.34
CA GLY A 536 26.23 2.00 21.61
C GLY A 536 26.48 3.50 21.67
N ASN A 537 25.46 4.33 21.82
CA ASN A 537 25.61 5.77 21.96
C ASN A 537 24.49 6.31 22.85
N GLY A 538 24.78 6.50 24.12
CA GLY A 538 23.94 7.25 25.04
C GLY A 538 23.79 8.71 24.60
N GLY A 539 23.43 8.90 23.34
CA GLY A 539 23.14 10.20 22.78
C GLY A 539 21.88 10.75 23.40
N ARG A 540 22.00 11.93 24.01
CA ARG A 540 20.89 12.68 24.54
C ARG A 540 19.91 12.99 23.41
N VAL A 541 18.61 12.84 23.65
CA VAL A 541 17.56 13.31 22.73
C VAL A 541 17.76 14.80 22.42
N ASP A 542 17.85 15.14 21.13
CA ASP A 542 18.11 16.51 20.67
C ASP A 542 16.90 17.10 19.89
N ALA A 543 15.93 16.29 19.57
CA ALA A 543 14.69 16.69 18.88
C ALA A 543 13.51 15.89 19.41
N VAL A 544 12.37 16.54 19.58
CA VAL A 544 11.11 15.91 19.98
C VAL A 544 10.04 16.31 18.98
N TYR A 545 9.43 15.33 18.31
CA TYR A 545 8.28 15.56 17.44
C TYR A 545 7.00 15.13 18.15
N ILE A 546 6.07 16.07 18.31
CA ILE A 546 4.87 15.92 19.12
C ILE A 546 3.65 15.89 18.23
N LEU A 547 2.92 14.76 18.26
CA LEU A 547 1.63 14.62 17.60
C LEU A 547 0.52 14.86 18.63
N ALA A 548 0.07 16.08 18.75
CA ALA A 548 -0.88 16.48 19.78
C ALA A 548 -1.80 17.59 19.30
N THR A 549 -3.00 17.63 19.88
CA THR A 549 -3.94 18.75 19.74
C THR A 549 -3.47 19.95 20.57
N PRO A 550 -4.01 21.17 20.36
CA PRO A 550 -3.67 22.33 21.18
C PRO A 550 -3.88 22.10 22.67
N ASN A 551 -4.96 21.44 23.04
CA ASN A 551 -5.27 21.12 24.43
C ASN A 551 -4.27 20.16 25.04
N GLU A 552 -3.84 19.17 24.28
CA GLU A 552 -2.85 18.18 24.72
C GLU A 552 -1.46 18.80 24.84
N ILE A 553 -1.04 19.57 23.84
CA ILE A 553 0.31 20.16 23.86
C ILE A 553 0.47 21.21 24.95
N ALA A 554 -0.61 21.88 25.34
CA ALA A 554 -0.63 22.80 26.45
C ALA A 554 -0.27 22.12 27.79
N PHE A 555 -0.54 20.83 27.94
CA PHE A 555 -0.08 20.02 29.07
C PHE A 555 1.30 19.42 28.85
N ILE A 556 1.55 18.93 27.64
CA ILE A 556 2.78 18.17 27.29
C ILE A 556 4.01 19.06 27.44
N LYS A 557 4.00 20.27 26.89
CA LYS A 557 5.18 21.14 26.91
C LYS A 557 5.62 21.50 28.35
N PRO A 558 4.73 21.92 29.26
CA PRO A 558 5.11 22.11 30.66
C PRO A 558 5.61 20.85 31.34
N MET A 559 5.03 19.69 31.04
CA MET A 559 5.46 18.40 31.61
C MET A 559 6.89 18.04 31.18
N ILE A 560 7.27 18.35 29.95
CA ILE A 560 8.66 18.22 29.48
C ILE A 560 9.56 19.13 30.27
N ALA A 561 9.18 20.38 30.45
CA ALA A 561 9.95 21.37 31.19
C ALA A 561 10.10 21.00 32.68
N MET A 562 9.06 20.46 33.32
CA MET A 562 9.08 19.99 34.71
C MET A 562 10.14 18.94 34.96
N ARG A 563 10.31 18.00 34.02
CA ARG A 563 11.23 16.86 34.16
C ARG A 563 12.65 17.18 33.73
N ASN A 564 12.80 17.96 32.67
CA ASN A 564 14.09 18.14 31.98
C ASN A 564 14.65 19.57 32.20
N GLY A 565 13.91 20.47 32.84
CA GLY A 565 14.24 21.87 32.94
C GLY A 565 14.05 22.63 31.62
N SER A 566 14.11 23.96 31.71
CA SER A 566 13.96 24.83 30.54
C SER A 566 15.14 24.75 29.55
N GLN A 567 16.22 24.08 29.92
CA GLN A 567 17.43 23.94 29.14
C GLN A 567 17.71 22.47 28.76
N SER A 568 16.69 21.75 28.40
CA SER A 568 16.86 20.34 28.02
C SER A 568 17.78 20.12 26.80
N GLY A 569 18.04 21.15 26.01
CA GLY A 569 18.84 21.11 24.80
C GLY A 569 18.11 20.44 23.60
N ALA A 570 16.91 19.93 23.82
CA ALA A 570 16.08 19.37 22.77
C ALA A 570 15.20 20.44 22.15
N THR A 571 15.19 20.50 20.82
CA THR A 571 14.25 21.35 20.09
C THR A 571 12.91 20.62 19.96
N LEU A 572 11.82 21.33 20.23
CA LEU A 572 10.48 20.79 20.14
C LEU A 572 9.85 21.11 18.80
N TYR A 573 9.26 20.11 18.18
CA TYR A 573 8.54 20.18 16.92
C TYR A 573 7.15 19.59 17.10
N ALA A 574 6.18 20.09 16.36
CA ALA A 574 4.82 19.59 16.40
C ALA A 574 4.22 19.51 15.00
N SER A 575 3.22 18.65 14.83
CA SER A 575 2.41 18.62 13.61
C SER A 575 1.43 19.81 13.56
N SER A 576 0.82 20.02 12.40
CA SER A 576 -0.25 21.01 12.20
C SER A 576 -1.46 20.78 13.11
N ARG A 577 -1.61 19.57 13.63
CA ARG A 577 -2.67 19.21 14.59
C ARG A 577 -2.63 20.06 15.87
N SER A 578 -1.46 20.56 16.22
CA SER A 578 -1.26 21.44 17.37
C SER A 578 -1.72 22.87 17.15
N ALA A 579 -2.05 23.26 15.92
CA ALA A 579 -2.41 24.63 15.55
C ALA A 579 -3.81 24.64 14.89
N GLN A 580 -4.80 25.07 15.66
CA GLN A 580 -6.21 25.12 15.22
C GLN A 580 -6.75 26.56 15.10
N GLY A 581 -5.86 27.53 15.03
CA GLY A 581 -6.22 28.93 14.78
C GLY A 581 -6.68 29.75 15.96
N ASN A 582 -6.81 29.16 17.13
CA ASN A 582 -7.26 29.83 18.36
C ASN A 582 -6.14 30.03 19.41
N ALA A 583 -4.90 30.12 18.93
CA ALA A 583 -3.78 30.42 19.80
C ALA A 583 -3.87 31.85 20.35
N GLY A 584 -4.37 31.97 21.56
CA GLY A 584 -4.35 33.25 22.28
C GLY A 584 -2.93 33.67 22.67
N PRO A 585 -2.76 34.92 23.15
CA PRO A 585 -1.44 35.44 23.54
C PRO A 585 -0.72 34.56 24.56
N ASP A 586 -1.44 34.05 25.55
CA ASP A 586 -0.87 33.20 26.60
C ASP A 586 -0.36 31.87 26.02
N PHE A 587 -1.12 31.24 25.16
CA PHE A 587 -0.69 30.01 24.50
C PHE A 587 0.57 30.23 23.67
N ARG A 588 0.65 31.31 22.90
CA ARG A 588 1.82 31.63 22.10
C ARG A 588 3.07 31.86 22.93
N LEU A 589 2.93 32.47 24.11
CA LEU A 589 4.03 32.64 25.05
C LEU A 589 4.46 31.33 25.70
N GLU A 590 3.49 30.47 26.06
CA GLU A 590 3.77 29.16 26.64
C GLU A 590 4.46 28.23 25.65
N MET A 591 4.17 28.35 24.35
CA MET A 591 4.75 27.53 23.29
C MET A 591 6.07 28.08 22.74
N ASP A 592 6.66 29.08 23.39
CA ASP A 592 7.90 29.71 22.95
C ASP A 592 8.97 28.66 22.60
N GLY A 593 9.57 28.77 21.41
CA GLY A 593 10.57 27.87 20.89
C GLY A 593 10.02 26.65 20.15
N LEU A 594 8.73 26.35 20.25
CA LEU A 594 8.11 25.22 19.50
C LEU A 594 8.02 25.57 18.02
N GLN A 595 8.50 24.67 17.19
CA GLN A 595 8.28 24.72 15.73
C GLN A 595 7.13 23.80 15.34
N TYR A 596 6.33 24.20 14.36
CA TYR A 596 5.26 23.34 13.85
C TYR A 596 5.11 23.49 12.34
N SER A 597 4.68 22.41 11.69
CA SER A 597 4.39 22.41 10.26
C SER A 597 2.98 22.90 10.00
N GLU A 598 2.82 23.60 8.89
CA GLU A 598 1.52 24.06 8.43
C GLU A 598 1.52 24.15 6.90
N ILE A 599 0.33 24.02 6.29
CA ILE A 599 0.19 24.26 4.86
C ILE A 599 0.42 25.74 4.54
N PRO A 600 1.00 26.07 3.38
CA PRO A 600 1.32 27.45 3.03
C PRO A 600 0.15 28.42 3.16
N MET A 601 -1.06 28.00 2.76
CA MET A 601 -2.24 28.85 2.87
C MET A 601 -2.48 29.31 4.31
N LEU A 602 -2.41 28.40 5.28
CA LEU A 602 -2.63 28.70 6.69
C LEU A 602 -1.38 29.31 7.38
N ALA A 603 -0.24 29.20 6.75
CA ALA A 603 0.98 29.88 7.17
C ALA A 603 1.08 31.34 6.68
N GLY A 604 0.04 31.84 6.02
CA GLY A 604 -0.07 33.22 5.57
C GLY A 604 0.39 33.49 4.15
N ALA A 605 0.73 32.46 3.38
CA ALA A 605 1.22 32.63 2.01
C ALA A 605 0.13 33.05 1.00
N ASN A 606 -1.12 32.82 1.31
CA ASN A 606 -2.26 33.22 0.46
C ASN A 606 -3.40 33.78 1.33
N PRO A 607 -3.30 35.02 1.80
CA PRO A 607 -4.26 35.57 2.76
C PRO A 607 -5.69 35.64 2.23
N SER A 608 -5.90 35.95 0.98
CA SER A 608 -7.24 36.06 0.39
C SER A 608 -7.94 34.69 0.32
N LEU A 609 -7.24 33.65 -0.08
CA LEU A 609 -7.79 32.30 -0.10
C LEU A 609 -8.00 31.76 1.32
N MET A 610 -7.08 32.04 2.23
CA MET A 610 -7.21 31.68 3.64
C MET A 610 -8.51 32.27 4.24
N GLN A 611 -8.75 33.54 3.99
CA GLN A 611 -9.98 34.22 4.45
C GLN A 611 -11.23 33.59 3.85
N GLN A 612 -11.22 33.28 2.56
CA GLN A 612 -12.32 32.62 1.87
C GLN A 612 -12.56 31.22 2.41
N ALA A 613 -11.52 30.44 2.57
CA ALA A 613 -11.59 29.08 3.09
C ALA A 613 -12.10 29.05 4.54
N LEU A 614 -11.55 29.87 5.42
CA LEU A 614 -11.98 29.95 6.82
C LEU A 614 -13.41 30.45 6.95
N GLY A 615 -13.84 31.36 6.09
CA GLY A 615 -15.22 31.82 6.03
C GLY A 615 -16.19 30.69 5.64
N ALA A 616 -15.79 29.85 4.69
CA ALA A 616 -16.60 28.74 4.21
C ALA A 616 -16.75 27.61 5.25
N VAL A 617 -15.78 27.45 6.12
CA VAL A 617 -15.71 26.33 7.10
C VAL A 617 -15.85 26.78 8.55
N HIS A 618 -16.33 27.99 8.79
CA HIS A 618 -16.55 28.54 10.13
C HIS A 618 -15.30 28.50 11.03
N ASN A 619 -14.16 28.89 10.48
CA ASN A 619 -12.86 28.92 11.14
C ASN A 619 -12.32 27.57 11.64
N ASP A 620 -12.83 26.47 11.11
CA ASP A 620 -12.29 25.14 11.38
C ASP A 620 -11.03 24.92 10.51
N TYR A 621 -9.86 24.91 11.13
CA TYR A 621 -8.58 24.77 10.42
C TYR A 621 -8.44 23.39 9.76
N SER A 622 -8.95 22.33 10.37
CA SER A 622 -8.93 21.00 9.73
C SER A 622 -9.72 20.99 8.43
N LEU A 623 -10.89 21.62 8.41
CA LEU A 623 -11.69 21.76 7.20
C LEU A 623 -11.06 22.77 6.22
N ALA A 624 -10.41 23.81 6.70
CA ALA A 624 -9.69 24.74 5.83
C ALA A 624 -8.56 24.04 5.06
N ARG A 625 -7.88 23.07 5.67
CA ARG A 625 -6.90 22.23 4.98
C ARG A 625 -7.54 21.38 3.88
N MET A 626 -8.72 20.84 4.13
CA MET A 626 -9.49 20.10 3.11
C MET A 626 -9.95 21.00 1.97
N TYR A 627 -10.32 22.23 2.28
CA TYR A 627 -10.65 23.24 1.26
C TYR A 627 -9.43 23.52 0.36
N ALA A 628 -8.29 23.75 0.97
CA ALA A 628 -7.02 23.95 0.24
C ALA A 628 -6.65 22.73 -0.59
N MET A 629 -6.90 21.52 -0.10
CA MET A 629 -6.72 20.28 -0.84
C MET A 629 -7.58 20.26 -2.11
N GLY A 630 -8.84 20.68 -2.00
CA GLY A 630 -9.72 20.81 -3.16
C GLY A 630 -9.18 21.80 -4.20
N VAL A 631 -8.68 22.94 -3.76
CA VAL A 631 -8.04 23.95 -4.63
C VAL A 631 -6.83 23.37 -5.36
N ASP A 632 -5.94 22.71 -4.61
CA ASP A 632 -4.74 22.12 -5.19
C ASP A 632 -5.05 20.92 -6.10
N ALA A 633 -6.11 20.18 -5.82
CA ALA A 633 -6.59 19.11 -6.69
C ALA A 633 -6.97 19.63 -8.08
N TRP A 634 -7.55 20.82 -8.17
CA TRP A 634 -7.79 21.48 -9.46
C TRP A 634 -6.48 21.76 -10.20
N SER A 635 -5.50 22.31 -9.52
CA SER A 635 -4.17 22.57 -10.11
C SER A 635 -3.49 21.29 -10.58
N LEU A 636 -3.52 20.25 -9.76
CA LEU A 636 -2.95 18.93 -10.09
C LEU A 636 -3.68 18.27 -11.26
N ALA A 637 -5.00 18.37 -11.32
CA ALA A 637 -5.79 17.84 -12.44
C ALA A 637 -5.41 18.52 -13.77
N ASN A 638 -5.21 19.83 -13.75
CA ASN A 638 -4.77 20.58 -14.94
C ASN A 638 -3.34 20.26 -15.37
N HIS A 639 -2.50 19.80 -14.45
CA HIS A 639 -1.10 19.46 -14.70
C HIS A 639 -0.83 17.96 -14.55
N PHE A 640 -1.84 17.12 -14.65
CA PHE A 640 -1.74 15.68 -14.43
C PHE A 640 -0.64 15.04 -15.29
N SER A 641 -0.62 15.31 -16.57
CA SER A 641 0.39 14.78 -17.48
C SER A 641 1.80 15.30 -17.17
N GLN A 642 1.93 16.57 -16.82
CA GLN A 642 3.21 17.16 -16.46
C GLN A 642 3.77 16.59 -15.15
N MET A 643 2.91 16.37 -14.16
CA MET A 643 3.30 15.72 -12.90
C MET A 643 3.84 14.31 -13.14
N ARG A 644 3.31 13.60 -14.13
CA ARG A 644 3.77 12.26 -14.46
C ARG A 644 5.00 12.24 -15.35
N GLN A 645 5.08 13.11 -16.33
CA GLN A 645 6.06 13.02 -17.42
C GLN A 645 7.32 13.82 -17.16
N VAL A 646 7.22 14.93 -16.42
CA VAL A 646 8.34 15.83 -16.18
C VAL A 646 8.91 15.60 -14.78
N GLN A 647 10.08 15.00 -14.70
CA GLN A 647 10.77 14.84 -13.42
C GLN A 647 11.11 16.21 -12.83
N GLY A 648 10.84 16.35 -11.53
CA GLY A 648 11.11 17.60 -10.82
C GLY A 648 10.10 18.71 -11.09
N PHE A 649 9.02 18.43 -11.85
CA PHE A 649 7.94 19.40 -12.00
C PHE A 649 7.32 19.68 -10.64
N GLU A 650 7.23 20.94 -10.27
CA GLU A 650 6.73 21.38 -8.96
C GLU A 650 5.57 22.36 -9.13
N ILE A 651 4.54 22.16 -8.33
CA ILE A 651 3.44 23.11 -8.15
C ILE A 651 3.56 23.71 -6.76
N ASN A 652 3.72 25.03 -6.69
CA ASN A 652 3.64 25.76 -5.44
C ASN A 652 2.18 25.94 -5.05
N GLY A 653 1.66 24.97 -4.35
CA GLY A 653 0.26 24.90 -3.99
C GLY A 653 -0.04 25.47 -2.61
N ASN A 654 -1.32 25.54 -2.31
CA ASN A 654 -1.82 26.00 -1.01
C ASN A 654 -1.64 24.98 0.12
N THR A 655 -1.39 23.71 -0.23
CA THR A 655 -1.12 22.63 0.72
C THR A 655 0.36 22.29 0.85
N GLY A 656 1.20 22.87 0.03
CA GLY A 656 2.64 22.63 0.04
C GLY A 656 3.28 22.87 -1.31
N ALA A 657 4.59 22.78 -1.38
CA ALA A 657 5.30 22.62 -2.63
C ALA A 657 5.14 21.14 -3.07
N LEU A 658 4.41 20.93 -4.15
CA LEU A 658 3.95 19.62 -4.58
C LEU A 658 4.85 19.09 -5.68
N THR A 659 5.44 17.91 -5.44
CA THR A 659 6.24 17.19 -6.42
C THR A 659 5.78 15.73 -6.50
N ALA A 660 5.92 15.10 -7.65
CA ALA A 660 5.55 13.71 -7.82
C ALA A 660 6.78 12.80 -7.75
N SER A 661 6.64 11.69 -7.05
CA SER A 661 7.57 10.57 -7.13
C SER A 661 7.43 9.85 -8.48
N GLN A 662 8.30 8.89 -8.74
CA GLN A 662 8.23 8.06 -9.95
C GLN A 662 6.90 7.31 -10.09
N ASP A 663 6.29 6.92 -8.98
CA ASP A 663 4.98 6.26 -8.94
C ASP A 663 3.81 7.26 -8.87
N CYS A 664 4.10 8.52 -9.11
CA CYS A 664 3.17 9.65 -9.02
C CYS A 664 2.47 9.76 -7.66
N VAL A 665 3.22 9.54 -6.60
CA VAL A 665 2.81 9.94 -5.26
C VAL A 665 3.20 11.39 -5.06
N ILE A 666 2.22 12.23 -4.77
CA ILE A 666 2.45 13.66 -4.57
C ILE A 666 3.03 13.88 -3.17
N ASN A 667 4.23 14.40 -3.11
CA ASN A 667 4.90 14.81 -1.88
C ASN A 667 4.69 16.29 -1.65
N SER A 668 4.38 16.67 -0.42
CA SER A 668 4.17 18.05 -0.03
C SER A 668 5.31 18.52 0.88
N LYS A 669 6.00 19.57 0.48
CA LYS A 669 6.90 20.28 1.38
C LYS A 669 6.11 21.38 2.09
N LEU A 670 6.00 21.26 3.42
CA LEU A 670 5.22 22.16 4.24
C LEU A 670 6.01 23.40 4.65
N SER A 671 5.29 24.41 5.10
CA SER A 671 5.87 25.59 5.75
C SER A 671 6.10 25.30 7.23
N TRP A 672 7.24 25.71 7.76
CA TRP A 672 7.56 25.56 9.18
C TRP A 672 7.52 26.90 9.88
N LEU A 673 6.77 26.97 10.96
CA LEU A 673 6.57 28.14 11.78
C LEU A 673 7.13 27.88 13.18
N GLN A 674 7.43 28.96 13.88
CA GLN A 674 7.97 28.92 15.24
C GLN A 674 7.28 29.95 16.11
N TYR A 675 6.97 29.58 17.35
CA TYR A 675 6.56 30.52 18.37
C TYR A 675 7.81 31.20 18.94
N GLN A 676 7.85 32.51 18.84
CA GLN A 676 8.96 33.31 19.34
C GLN A 676 8.43 34.57 20.03
N GLN A 677 8.65 34.67 21.33
CA GLN A 677 8.23 35.82 22.14
C GLN A 677 6.74 36.18 21.98
N GLY A 678 5.90 35.15 21.93
CA GLY A 678 4.45 35.31 21.76
C GLY A 678 3.98 35.62 20.36
N GLN A 679 4.88 35.58 19.38
CA GLN A 679 4.57 35.75 17.96
C GLN A 679 4.83 34.46 17.20
N ILE A 680 4.17 34.32 16.05
CA ILE A 680 4.39 33.22 15.10
C ILE A 680 5.27 33.77 13.98
N VAL A 681 6.47 33.21 13.85
CA VAL A 681 7.45 33.61 12.84
C VAL A 681 7.87 32.41 12.00
N PRO A 682 8.43 32.59 10.80
CA PRO A 682 9.00 31.47 10.06
C PRO A 682 10.11 30.79 10.86
N ALA A 683 10.13 29.46 10.85
CA ALA A 683 11.24 28.69 11.39
C ALA A 683 12.45 28.77 10.46
N SER A 684 13.61 29.02 11.01
CA SER A 684 14.86 29.14 10.25
C SER A 684 15.46 27.77 9.94
#